data_3cb98269520fbe387e4dc408df1428ce
#
_entry.id   3cb98269520fbe387e4dc408df1428ce
#
_cell.length_a   1.000
_cell.length_b   1.000
_cell.length_c   1.000
_cell.angle_alpha   90.00
_cell.angle_beta   90.00
_cell.angle_gamma   90.00
#
_symmetry.space_group_name_H-M   'P 1'
#
loop_
_entity.id
_entity.type
_entity.pdbx_description
1 polymer ?
#
loop_
_entity_poly.entity_id
_entity_poly.type
_entity_poly.pdbx_seq_one_letter_code
_entity_poly.pdbx_strand_id
1 'polypeptide(L)'
;MAKTAPPPRRASALAAPADTELPMRFGIAAAVFFVLALLYFFPSFLPGRQMYGTDYLAGSYFFYDFFADRFGAGTLPKWVPYVYGGMPVYANPGSAYHPVHLLGEALLPTGKVIGFIFVVQFWLAGLGMYLLARELGCRAWVAFVAGIAFQFTGVTMSWVYAGHDGRIMVSTMAPLFFHFLHRGVRTGSVAPFAGAAATLAFALLSFQIQNSYYLLLAGFIWAVFLLFRHGLHRRPGALGKAVALGFGSVAFAFLLASVNFLPFRDYVGESPRGMQGGRGYEYSTSYSMPPAGLLSMAVPEQAGASIIDPDTQQPLFPANAGFKLHTEYVGALVMVLLAVGVAFAWRNVYWRFFAGLAVFALSMALGGNTPLYRLYYAALPGLNRFRAPDLVYFVAAFSLAVMAALTLERLAELRAASAARRIGAADESGLQKVLWIGLGVVAFAVLGSMMAGGGAAAGEPSRAAGWMRFAIFAGGVTAALWAWTAHKLGSLGAAALLAGLTLTDLWIIDRRFFHTTDGPAQAFAADDVVAFLETQPRPSRVWALSVPGLPVWGRGGSKGGDYPMLFGIEQVAGEHPNPLQRWVEYIGAGTQEITDFHNLLGPQDSLGVVQTQEGQALVFNPRPGLLEAANVRYIVSMAPLVHPGLREVHRGSA
;
A
#
# COMPACT_ATOMS: atom_id res chain seq x y z
N MET A 1 -26.55 42.57 -48.87
CA MET A 1 -27.24 41.73 -47.86
C MET A 1 -26.32 40.59 -47.46
N ALA A 2 -25.61 40.76 -46.35
CA ALA A 2 -24.70 39.72 -45.81
C ALA A 2 -25.52 38.81 -44.89
N LYS A 3 -25.57 37.51 -45.20
CA LYS A 3 -26.17 36.49 -44.35
C LYS A 3 -25.27 36.26 -43.13
N THR A 4 -25.71 36.67 -41.98
CA THR A 4 -25.08 36.35 -40.67
C THR A 4 -25.21 34.86 -40.41
N ALA A 5 -24.07 34.19 -40.21
CA ALA A 5 -24.02 32.80 -39.77
C ALA A 5 -24.61 32.66 -38.34
N PRO A 6 -25.34 31.57 -38.06
CA PRO A 6 -25.89 31.36 -36.73
C PRO A 6 -24.75 31.13 -35.71
N PRO A 7 -24.93 31.58 -34.47
CA PRO A 7 -23.92 31.41 -33.44
C PRO A 7 -23.69 29.92 -33.16
N PRO A 8 -22.44 29.52 -32.79
CA PRO A 8 -22.14 28.13 -32.49
C PRO A 8 -22.99 27.65 -31.31
N ARG A 9 -23.71 26.56 -31.52
CA ARG A 9 -24.44 25.86 -30.44
C ARG A 9 -23.49 25.66 -29.25
N ARG A 10 -23.79 26.30 -28.14
CA ARG A 10 -23.18 25.97 -26.83
C ARG A 10 -23.29 24.45 -26.68
N ALA A 11 -22.14 23.78 -26.54
CA ALA A 11 -22.11 22.42 -26.06
C ALA A 11 -22.94 22.40 -24.78
N SER A 12 -24.07 21.72 -24.82
CA SER A 12 -24.91 21.53 -23.64
C SER A 12 -24.01 20.94 -22.56
N ALA A 13 -23.81 21.71 -21.48
CA ALA A 13 -23.33 21.13 -20.25
C ALA A 13 -24.19 19.88 -20.03
N LEU A 14 -23.58 18.70 -19.96
CA LEU A 14 -24.25 17.49 -19.54
C LEU A 14 -24.85 17.81 -18.19
N ALA A 15 -26.15 18.13 -18.18
CA ALA A 15 -26.91 18.20 -16.96
C ALA A 15 -26.71 16.83 -16.30
N ALA A 16 -26.24 16.82 -15.07
CA ALA A 16 -26.18 15.58 -14.30
C ALA A 16 -27.55 14.90 -14.43
N PRO A 17 -27.62 13.63 -14.82
CA PRO A 17 -28.89 12.95 -14.97
C PRO A 17 -29.66 13.14 -13.65
N ALA A 18 -30.91 13.58 -13.75
CA ALA A 18 -31.76 13.70 -12.57
C ALA A 18 -31.78 12.32 -11.91
N ASP A 19 -31.26 12.26 -10.69
CA ASP A 19 -31.22 11.04 -9.85
C ASP A 19 -32.66 10.72 -9.40
N THR A 20 -33.51 10.31 -10.30
CA THR A 20 -34.88 9.91 -9.99
C THR A 20 -34.93 8.52 -9.35
N GLU A 21 -33.81 7.76 -9.32
CA GLU A 21 -33.87 6.34 -8.96
C GLU A 21 -33.27 5.95 -7.61
N LEU A 22 -32.43 6.76 -6.96
CA LEU A 22 -31.97 6.50 -5.58
C LEU A 22 -31.26 7.69 -4.98
N PRO A 23 -31.70 8.20 -3.85
CA PRO A 23 -30.93 9.22 -3.11
C PRO A 23 -29.82 8.53 -2.31
N MET A 24 -28.81 7.92 -2.95
CA MET A 24 -27.53 7.65 -2.28
C MET A 24 -26.82 8.99 -2.08
N ARG A 25 -27.40 9.78 -1.15
CA ARG A 25 -26.82 11.07 -0.76
C ARG A 25 -25.39 10.83 -0.30
N PHE A 26 -24.51 11.76 -0.62
CA PHE A 26 -23.10 11.73 -0.22
C PHE A 26 -22.90 11.32 1.24
N GLY A 27 -23.70 11.85 2.18
CA GLY A 27 -23.60 11.52 3.60
C GLY A 27 -23.87 10.04 3.91
N ILE A 28 -24.82 9.40 3.19
CA ILE A 28 -25.12 7.96 3.37
C ILE A 28 -23.96 7.12 2.84
N ALA A 29 -23.44 7.43 1.66
CA ALA A 29 -22.30 6.73 1.10
C ALA A 29 -21.06 6.85 2.01
N ALA A 30 -20.78 8.07 2.50
CA ALA A 30 -19.68 8.33 3.42
C ALA A 30 -19.84 7.54 4.73
N ALA A 31 -21.04 7.49 5.31
CA ALA A 31 -21.32 6.73 6.52
C ALA A 31 -21.14 5.22 6.30
N VAL A 32 -21.62 4.68 5.17
CA VAL A 32 -21.46 3.25 4.85
C VAL A 32 -20.00 2.89 4.67
N PHE A 33 -19.21 3.67 3.91
CA PHE A 33 -17.78 3.42 3.75
C PHE A 33 -17.03 3.46 5.09
N PHE A 34 -17.39 4.40 5.98
CA PHE A 34 -16.81 4.45 7.32
C PHE A 34 -17.15 3.22 8.14
N VAL A 35 -18.43 2.83 8.18
CA VAL A 35 -18.89 1.66 8.94
C VAL A 35 -18.24 0.38 8.41
N LEU A 36 -18.12 0.20 7.09
CA LEU A 36 -17.46 -0.97 6.51
C LEU A 36 -15.97 -1.03 6.90
N ALA A 37 -15.25 0.09 6.83
CA ALA A 37 -13.85 0.14 7.27
C ALA A 37 -13.72 -0.16 8.77
N LEU A 38 -14.59 0.44 9.61
CA LEU A 38 -14.59 0.19 11.05
C LEU A 38 -14.89 -1.27 11.37
N LEU A 39 -15.90 -1.87 10.75
CA LEU A 39 -16.24 -3.28 10.96
C LEU A 39 -15.09 -4.21 10.56
N TYR A 40 -14.41 -3.91 9.46
CA TYR A 40 -13.30 -4.73 8.99
C TYR A 40 -12.13 -4.71 9.98
N PHE A 41 -11.72 -3.53 10.46
CA PHE A 41 -10.57 -3.38 11.37
C PHE A 41 -10.95 -3.46 12.86
N PHE A 42 -12.24 -3.64 13.19
CA PHE A 42 -12.74 -3.65 14.58
C PHE A 42 -11.98 -4.61 15.50
N PRO A 43 -11.56 -5.81 15.08
CA PRO A 43 -10.81 -6.72 15.95
C PRO A 43 -9.54 -6.11 16.56
N SER A 44 -8.89 -5.15 15.88
CA SER A 44 -7.70 -4.49 16.40
C SER A 44 -7.98 -3.54 17.59
N PHE A 45 -9.25 -3.15 17.77
CA PHE A 45 -9.68 -2.25 18.86
C PHE A 45 -10.15 -3.00 20.11
N LEU A 46 -10.29 -4.32 20.03
CA LEU A 46 -10.69 -5.12 21.19
C LEU A 46 -9.68 -4.96 22.36
N PRO A 47 -10.13 -4.98 23.63
CA PRO A 47 -9.24 -4.97 24.77
C PRO A 47 -8.19 -6.08 24.70
N GLY A 48 -6.95 -5.78 25.06
CA GLY A 48 -5.85 -6.74 25.03
C GLY A 48 -5.39 -7.19 23.64
N ARG A 49 -5.89 -6.59 22.55
CA ARG A 49 -5.49 -6.90 21.17
C ARG A 49 -4.85 -5.70 20.50
N GLN A 50 -3.98 -5.96 19.53
CA GLN A 50 -3.45 -4.96 18.60
C GLN A 50 -3.38 -5.55 17.19
N MET A 51 -3.13 -4.70 16.21
CA MET A 51 -2.94 -5.16 14.86
C MET A 51 -1.60 -5.90 14.71
N TYR A 52 -1.63 -7.03 14.02
CA TYR A 52 -0.42 -7.71 13.57
C TYR A 52 0.12 -7.02 12.32
N GLY A 53 1.45 -6.91 12.22
CA GLY A 53 2.12 -6.45 11.01
C GLY A 53 3.60 -6.83 11.08
N THR A 54 4.12 -7.53 10.06
CA THR A 54 5.49 -8.02 10.10
C THR A 54 6.50 -6.91 10.29
N ASP A 55 6.45 -5.87 9.46
CA ASP A 55 7.38 -4.73 9.53
C ASP A 55 6.96 -3.74 10.64
N TYR A 56 5.65 -3.68 10.94
CA TYR A 56 5.14 -2.84 12.02
C TYR A 56 5.66 -3.28 13.38
N LEU A 57 5.54 -4.58 13.69
CA LEU A 57 5.99 -5.14 14.97
C LEU A 57 7.51 -5.36 15.01
N ALA A 58 8.18 -5.44 13.86
CA ALA A 58 9.64 -5.50 13.80
C ALA A 58 10.31 -4.18 14.21
N GLY A 59 9.75 -3.05 13.78
CA GLY A 59 10.39 -1.75 13.97
C GLY A 59 9.42 -0.58 14.18
N SER A 60 8.45 -0.37 13.28
CA SER A 60 7.66 0.87 13.24
C SER A 60 6.90 1.16 14.54
N TYR A 61 6.37 0.14 15.22
CA TYR A 61 5.69 0.29 16.50
C TYR A 61 6.55 1.01 17.53
N PHE A 62 7.81 0.59 17.70
CA PHE A 62 8.74 1.13 18.71
C PHE A 62 9.11 2.59 18.42
N PHE A 63 9.24 2.94 17.14
CA PHE A 63 9.44 4.34 16.75
C PHE A 63 8.21 5.19 17.02
N TYR A 64 7.00 4.67 16.74
CA TYR A 64 5.75 5.41 17.00
C TYR A 64 5.54 5.62 18.50
N ASP A 65 5.82 4.62 19.32
CA ASP A 65 5.79 4.75 20.78
C ASP A 65 6.77 5.83 21.27
N PHE A 66 8.01 5.81 20.78
CA PHE A 66 9.00 6.85 21.07
C PHE A 66 8.53 8.25 20.62
N PHE A 67 7.88 8.37 19.47
CA PHE A 67 7.34 9.64 19.01
C PHE A 67 6.17 10.11 19.88
N ALA A 68 5.26 9.20 20.25
CA ALA A 68 4.14 9.50 21.14
C ALA A 68 4.61 10.06 22.47
N ASP A 69 5.60 9.43 23.10
CA ASP A 69 6.22 9.90 24.33
C ASP A 69 6.80 11.32 24.21
N ARG A 70 7.54 11.59 23.12
CA ARG A 70 8.16 12.90 22.88
C ARG A 70 7.12 13.99 22.59
N PHE A 71 6.11 13.68 21.78
CA PHE A 71 5.01 14.62 21.53
C PHE A 71 4.17 14.86 22.78
N GLY A 72 3.92 13.83 23.58
CA GLY A 72 3.24 13.96 24.87
C GLY A 72 4.01 14.86 25.85
N ALA A 73 5.34 14.84 25.80
CA ALA A 73 6.21 15.73 26.55
C ALA A 73 6.37 17.15 25.92
N GLY A 74 5.65 17.45 24.83
CA GLY A 74 5.73 18.75 24.12
C GLY A 74 7.04 18.97 23.36
N THR A 75 7.79 17.91 23.04
CA THR A 75 9.09 17.99 22.36
C THR A 75 9.04 17.35 20.99
N LEU A 76 9.74 17.95 20.01
CA LEU A 76 9.95 17.32 18.70
C LEU A 76 11.16 16.40 18.77
N PRO A 77 11.01 15.11 18.50
CA PRO A 77 12.12 14.17 18.47
C PRO A 77 13.07 14.52 17.31
N LYS A 78 14.37 14.60 17.60
CA LYS A 78 15.42 14.87 16.59
C LYS A 78 16.41 13.73 16.47
N TRP A 79 16.58 12.96 17.53
CA TRP A 79 17.55 11.90 17.67
C TRP A 79 16.96 10.71 18.42
N VAL A 80 17.14 9.50 17.87
CA VAL A 80 16.82 8.22 18.51
C VAL A 80 18.12 7.61 19.00
N PRO A 81 18.35 7.50 20.31
CA PRO A 81 19.61 6.96 20.85
C PRO A 81 19.66 5.42 20.86
N TYR A 82 18.54 4.76 20.70
CA TYR A 82 18.34 3.35 21.07
C TYR A 82 18.74 2.34 19.99
N VAL A 83 18.93 2.76 18.75
CA VAL A 83 19.26 1.89 17.62
C VAL A 83 20.48 2.40 16.87
N TYR A 84 21.29 1.51 16.32
CA TYR A 84 22.51 1.81 15.53
C TYR A 84 23.48 2.78 16.22
N GLY A 85 23.63 2.68 17.56
CA GLY A 85 24.47 3.62 18.30
C GLY A 85 23.92 5.04 18.37
N GLY A 86 22.69 5.24 17.95
CA GLY A 86 21.99 6.52 17.82
C GLY A 86 21.91 7.00 16.37
N MET A 87 20.76 7.53 15.99
CA MET A 87 20.53 8.03 14.63
C MET A 87 19.52 9.18 14.58
N PRO A 88 19.58 10.04 13.55
CA PRO A 88 18.58 11.07 13.36
C PRO A 88 17.21 10.50 13.06
N VAL A 89 16.17 11.06 13.66
CA VAL A 89 14.76 10.72 13.36
C VAL A 89 14.44 10.89 11.87
N TYR A 90 15.05 11.86 11.24
CA TYR A 90 14.82 12.23 9.83
C TYR A 90 15.30 11.18 8.82
N ALA A 91 16.01 10.16 9.27
CA ALA A 91 16.41 9.04 8.42
C ALA A 91 15.23 8.31 7.80
N ASN A 92 14.16 8.15 8.56
CA ASN A 92 12.83 7.70 8.12
C ASN A 92 11.80 8.01 9.22
N PRO A 93 11.15 9.18 9.21
CA PRO A 93 10.14 9.51 10.21
C PRO A 93 8.85 8.68 10.05
N GLY A 94 8.73 7.85 8.99
CA GLY A 94 7.49 7.14 8.68
C GLY A 94 6.32 8.12 8.57
N SER A 95 5.17 7.74 9.11
CA SER A 95 3.97 8.57 9.14
C SER A 95 3.84 9.42 10.42
N ALA A 96 4.88 9.52 11.26
CA ALA A 96 4.80 10.19 12.57
C ALA A 96 4.29 11.65 12.52
N TYR A 97 4.59 12.38 11.45
CA TYR A 97 4.10 13.75 11.25
C TYR A 97 2.81 13.82 10.41
N HIS A 98 2.22 12.68 10.05
CA HIS A 98 0.98 12.66 9.28
C HIS A 98 -0.21 13.03 10.17
N PRO A 99 -1.13 13.95 9.74
CA PRO A 99 -2.22 14.43 10.59
C PRO A 99 -3.11 13.33 11.16
N VAL A 100 -3.38 12.26 10.40
CA VAL A 100 -4.19 11.12 10.89
C VAL A 100 -3.44 10.34 11.97
N HIS A 101 -2.11 10.20 11.84
CA HIS A 101 -1.28 9.57 12.86
C HIS A 101 -1.30 10.39 14.16
N LEU A 102 -1.00 11.68 14.07
CA LEU A 102 -1.02 12.60 15.23
C LEU A 102 -2.39 12.63 15.91
N LEU A 103 -3.48 12.60 15.13
CA LEU A 103 -4.83 12.50 15.69
C LEU A 103 -5.04 11.15 16.40
N GLY A 104 -4.55 10.07 15.83
CA GLY A 104 -4.61 8.74 16.44
C GLY A 104 -3.89 8.71 17.78
N GLU A 105 -2.65 9.20 17.85
CA GLU A 105 -1.85 9.28 19.09
C GLU A 105 -2.50 10.19 20.15
N ALA A 106 -3.18 11.26 19.73
CA ALA A 106 -3.89 12.14 20.66
C ALA A 106 -5.16 11.49 21.26
N LEU A 107 -5.73 10.49 20.61
CA LEU A 107 -7.03 9.89 20.99
C LEU A 107 -6.90 8.46 21.53
N LEU A 108 -5.85 7.73 21.20
CA LEU A 108 -5.74 6.29 21.39
C LEU A 108 -4.33 5.89 21.88
N PRO A 109 -4.19 4.78 22.62
CA PRO A 109 -2.88 4.20 22.88
C PRO A 109 -2.19 3.78 21.59
N THR A 110 -0.84 3.88 21.52
CA THR A 110 -0.01 3.60 20.34
C THR A 110 -0.37 2.28 19.64
N GLY A 111 -0.60 1.20 20.39
CA GLY A 111 -1.00 -0.10 19.83
C GLY A 111 -2.35 -0.11 19.07
N LYS A 112 -3.15 0.97 19.13
CA LYS A 112 -4.42 1.12 18.40
C LYS A 112 -4.32 2.08 17.21
N VAL A 113 -3.26 2.88 17.15
CA VAL A 113 -3.12 3.98 16.19
C VAL A 113 -3.08 3.48 14.76
N ILE A 114 -2.35 2.40 14.47
CA ILE A 114 -2.29 1.87 13.10
C ILE A 114 -3.65 1.36 12.61
N GLY A 115 -4.44 0.72 13.49
CA GLY A 115 -5.82 0.33 13.18
C GLY A 115 -6.70 1.54 12.87
N PHE A 116 -6.58 2.61 13.65
CA PHE A 116 -7.28 3.87 13.40
C PHE A 116 -6.86 4.50 12.06
N ILE A 117 -5.57 4.54 11.76
CA ILE A 117 -5.06 5.01 10.47
C ILE A 117 -5.73 4.25 9.33
N PHE A 118 -5.81 2.92 9.41
CA PHE A 118 -6.41 2.11 8.36
C PHE A 118 -7.92 2.37 8.22
N VAL A 119 -8.67 2.47 9.31
CA VAL A 119 -10.09 2.84 9.24
C VAL A 119 -10.27 4.14 8.47
N VAL A 120 -9.51 5.18 8.80
CA VAL A 120 -9.61 6.49 8.14
C VAL A 120 -9.19 6.41 6.68
N GLN A 121 -8.09 5.71 6.36
CA GLN A 121 -7.56 5.64 5.00
C GLN A 121 -8.48 4.85 4.06
N PHE A 122 -9.00 3.71 4.50
CA PHE A 122 -9.96 2.94 3.70
C PHE A 122 -11.31 3.66 3.55
N TRP A 123 -11.76 4.38 4.57
CA TRP A 123 -12.89 5.29 4.44
C TRP A 123 -12.66 6.34 3.34
N LEU A 124 -11.51 7.02 3.37
CA LEU A 124 -11.15 8.03 2.37
C LEU A 124 -10.98 7.43 0.95
N ALA A 125 -10.54 6.19 0.83
CA ALA A 125 -10.48 5.47 -0.45
C ALA A 125 -11.85 5.34 -1.10
N GLY A 126 -12.83 4.80 -0.35
CA GLY A 126 -14.21 4.66 -0.84
C GLY A 126 -14.84 6.00 -1.18
N LEU A 127 -14.67 6.98 -0.29
CA LEU A 127 -15.20 8.34 -0.46
C LEU A 127 -14.57 9.04 -1.67
N GLY A 128 -13.25 8.95 -1.83
CA GLY A 128 -12.53 9.54 -2.95
C GLY A 128 -12.95 8.95 -4.29
N MET A 129 -13.11 7.62 -4.36
CA MET A 129 -13.58 6.95 -5.58
C MET A 129 -15.03 7.34 -5.90
N TYR A 130 -15.90 7.44 -4.89
CA TYR A 130 -17.26 7.94 -5.06
C TYR A 130 -17.26 9.35 -5.66
N LEU A 131 -16.49 10.29 -5.09
CA LEU A 131 -16.40 11.66 -5.56
C LEU A 131 -15.85 11.76 -6.99
N LEU A 132 -14.81 11.00 -7.32
CA LEU A 132 -14.25 10.98 -8.67
C LEU A 132 -15.25 10.40 -9.67
N ALA A 133 -15.90 9.28 -9.38
CA ALA A 133 -16.89 8.69 -10.26
C ALA A 133 -18.07 9.66 -10.51
N ARG A 134 -18.55 10.36 -9.46
CA ARG A 134 -19.56 11.43 -9.59
C ARG A 134 -19.07 12.59 -10.48
N GLU A 135 -17.84 13.02 -10.32
CA GLU A 135 -17.22 14.09 -11.15
C GLU A 135 -17.09 13.67 -12.61
N LEU A 136 -16.86 12.39 -12.89
CA LEU A 136 -16.83 11.81 -14.23
C LEU A 136 -18.21 11.56 -14.84
N GLY A 137 -19.30 11.87 -14.11
CA GLY A 137 -20.67 11.81 -14.58
C GLY A 137 -21.42 10.52 -14.21
N CYS A 138 -20.85 9.64 -13.39
CA CYS A 138 -21.53 8.43 -12.95
C CYS A 138 -22.70 8.76 -12.00
N ARG A 139 -23.79 7.96 -12.04
CA ARG A 139 -24.88 7.98 -11.08
C ARG A 139 -24.40 7.68 -9.66
N ALA A 140 -25.12 8.16 -8.65
CA ALA A 140 -24.73 7.99 -7.25
C ALA A 140 -24.57 6.52 -6.84
N TRP A 141 -25.46 5.63 -7.25
CA TRP A 141 -25.36 4.21 -6.95
C TRP A 141 -24.19 3.51 -7.66
N VAL A 142 -23.86 3.92 -8.90
CA VAL A 142 -22.68 3.43 -9.64
C VAL A 142 -21.40 3.87 -8.91
N ALA A 143 -21.34 5.14 -8.51
CA ALA A 143 -20.23 5.68 -7.75
C ALA A 143 -20.05 4.98 -6.40
N PHE A 144 -21.16 4.59 -5.74
CA PHE A 144 -21.14 3.85 -4.50
C PHE A 144 -20.55 2.43 -4.68
N VAL A 145 -20.99 1.69 -5.70
CA VAL A 145 -20.44 0.35 -6.01
C VAL A 145 -18.95 0.44 -6.34
N ALA A 146 -18.55 1.45 -7.13
CA ALA A 146 -17.14 1.68 -7.43
C ALA A 146 -16.31 2.05 -6.17
N GLY A 147 -16.93 2.81 -5.25
CA GLY A 147 -16.34 3.14 -3.96
C GLY A 147 -16.01 1.89 -3.15
N ILE A 148 -16.94 0.93 -3.04
CA ILE A 148 -16.70 -0.36 -2.36
C ILE A 148 -15.58 -1.15 -3.06
N ALA A 149 -15.61 -1.25 -4.39
CA ALA A 149 -14.63 -1.99 -5.17
C ALA A 149 -13.20 -1.44 -5.00
N PHE A 150 -13.05 -0.13 -4.85
CA PHE A 150 -11.73 0.48 -4.63
C PHE A 150 -11.33 0.48 -3.14
N GLN A 151 -12.29 0.67 -2.23
CA GLN A 151 -12.06 0.68 -0.78
C GLN A 151 -11.37 -0.61 -0.32
N PHE A 152 -11.77 -1.75 -0.86
CA PHE A 152 -11.25 -3.08 -0.51
C PHE A 152 -10.44 -3.71 -1.66
N THR A 153 -9.79 -2.89 -2.50
CA THR A 153 -8.93 -3.45 -3.55
C THR A 153 -7.73 -4.19 -2.96
N GLY A 154 -7.49 -5.42 -3.43
CA GLY A 154 -6.54 -6.33 -2.81
C GLY A 154 -5.13 -5.79 -2.68
N VAL A 155 -4.62 -4.97 -3.63
CA VAL A 155 -3.27 -4.40 -3.52
C VAL A 155 -3.12 -3.51 -2.28
N THR A 156 -4.11 -2.65 -2.01
CA THR A 156 -4.07 -1.74 -0.85
C THR A 156 -4.30 -2.52 0.45
N MET A 157 -5.27 -3.45 0.43
CA MET A 157 -5.57 -4.30 1.58
C MET A 157 -4.41 -5.24 1.94
N SER A 158 -3.67 -5.74 0.96
CA SER A 158 -2.55 -6.66 1.24
C SER A 158 -1.37 -5.99 1.97
N TRP A 159 -1.19 -4.67 1.85
CA TRP A 159 -0.16 -3.96 2.62
C TRP A 159 -0.46 -3.88 4.13
N VAL A 160 -1.68 -4.20 4.54
CA VAL A 160 -2.07 -4.36 5.95
C VAL A 160 -1.25 -5.44 6.64
N TYR A 161 -0.94 -6.55 5.93
CA TYR A 161 -0.17 -7.67 6.50
C TYR A 161 1.24 -7.26 6.99
N ALA A 162 1.89 -6.38 6.27
CA ALA A 162 3.19 -5.85 6.71
C ALA A 162 3.06 -4.65 7.67
N GLY A 163 1.89 -4.02 7.73
CA GLY A 163 1.68 -2.78 8.47
C GLY A 163 2.22 -1.55 7.72
N HIS A 164 2.21 -1.58 6.38
CA HIS A 164 2.71 -0.49 5.53
C HIS A 164 1.71 0.68 5.42
N ASP A 165 1.46 1.35 6.51
CA ASP A 165 0.52 2.48 6.61
C ASP A 165 0.80 3.58 5.57
N GLY A 166 2.05 3.97 5.40
CA GLY A 166 2.42 5.02 4.46
C GLY A 166 2.09 4.68 2.99
N ARG A 167 2.24 3.42 2.55
CA ARG A 167 1.83 2.99 1.20
C ARG A 167 0.32 3.07 1.02
N ILE A 168 -0.43 2.66 2.04
CA ILE A 168 -1.88 2.76 2.09
C ILE A 168 -2.29 4.23 2.01
N MET A 169 -1.68 5.11 2.81
CA MET A 169 -1.95 6.54 2.81
C MET A 169 -1.80 7.19 1.42
N VAL A 170 -0.78 6.84 0.66
CA VAL A 170 -0.61 7.39 -0.69
C VAL A 170 -1.65 6.85 -1.66
N SER A 171 -1.87 5.53 -1.65
CA SER A 171 -2.71 4.86 -2.64
C SER A 171 -4.18 5.23 -2.50
N THR A 172 -4.67 5.35 -1.26
CA THR A 172 -6.05 5.75 -0.95
C THR A 172 -6.35 7.18 -1.34
N MET A 173 -5.32 8.05 -1.41
CA MET A 173 -5.48 9.44 -1.84
C MET A 173 -5.60 9.61 -3.36
N ALA A 174 -5.27 8.61 -4.17
CA ALA A 174 -5.27 8.74 -5.62
C ALA A 174 -6.62 9.22 -6.19
N PRO A 175 -7.79 8.65 -5.84
CA PRO A 175 -9.07 9.13 -6.36
C PRO A 175 -9.39 10.58 -5.97
N LEU A 176 -9.08 10.99 -4.75
CA LEU A 176 -9.30 12.37 -4.29
C LEU A 176 -8.39 13.36 -5.04
N PHE A 177 -7.13 13.01 -5.24
CA PHE A 177 -6.20 13.83 -6.00
C PHE A 177 -6.67 14.02 -7.45
N PHE A 178 -7.10 12.95 -8.11
CA PHE A 178 -7.64 12.99 -9.47
C PHE A 178 -8.96 13.76 -9.55
N HIS A 179 -9.85 13.61 -8.57
CA HIS A 179 -11.09 14.38 -8.46
C HIS A 179 -10.82 15.88 -8.41
N PHE A 180 -9.94 16.31 -7.50
CA PHE A 180 -9.65 17.73 -7.33
C PHE A 180 -8.91 18.32 -8.54
N LEU A 181 -7.97 17.60 -9.16
CA LEU A 181 -7.33 18.03 -10.41
C LEU A 181 -8.34 18.17 -11.53
N HIS A 182 -9.25 17.20 -11.72
CA HIS A 182 -10.30 17.30 -12.74
C HIS A 182 -11.16 18.54 -12.54
N ARG A 183 -11.68 18.71 -11.33
CA ARG A 183 -12.53 19.83 -10.99
C ARG A 183 -11.81 21.17 -11.12
N GLY A 184 -10.54 21.24 -10.70
CA GLY A 184 -9.70 22.43 -10.81
C GLY A 184 -9.48 22.85 -12.26
N VAL A 185 -9.07 21.93 -13.12
CA VAL A 185 -8.86 22.20 -14.56
C VAL A 185 -10.17 22.55 -15.26
N ARG A 186 -11.27 21.86 -14.94
CA ARG A 186 -12.59 22.12 -15.53
C ARG A 186 -13.17 23.48 -15.15
N THR A 187 -13.04 23.89 -13.88
CA THR A 187 -13.65 25.12 -13.37
C THR A 187 -12.74 26.35 -13.41
N GLY A 188 -11.42 26.13 -13.44
CA GLY A 188 -10.42 27.19 -13.28
C GLY A 188 -10.45 27.86 -11.90
N SER A 189 -11.06 27.21 -10.89
CA SER A 189 -11.21 27.72 -9.54
C SER A 189 -10.01 27.33 -8.65
N VAL A 190 -9.63 28.21 -7.72
CA VAL A 190 -8.51 27.98 -6.78
C VAL A 190 -8.84 26.87 -5.78
N ALA A 191 -10.08 26.81 -5.27
CA ALA A 191 -10.45 25.89 -4.19
C ALA A 191 -10.20 24.40 -4.53
N PRO A 192 -10.56 23.87 -5.73
CA PRO A 192 -10.18 22.51 -6.07
C PRO A 192 -8.67 22.30 -6.16
N PHE A 193 -7.89 23.27 -6.63
CA PHE A 193 -6.43 23.17 -6.64
C PHE A 193 -5.85 23.16 -5.22
N ALA A 194 -6.45 23.89 -4.28
CA ALA A 194 -6.10 23.79 -2.86
C ALA A 194 -6.44 22.38 -2.30
N GLY A 195 -7.58 21.80 -2.71
CA GLY A 195 -7.93 20.41 -2.40
C GLY A 195 -6.92 19.41 -2.96
N ALA A 196 -6.45 19.61 -4.19
CA ALA A 196 -5.38 18.78 -4.77
C ALA A 196 -4.07 18.92 -3.98
N ALA A 197 -3.71 20.14 -3.57
CA ALA A 197 -2.54 20.40 -2.75
C ALA A 197 -2.63 19.71 -1.38
N ALA A 198 -3.77 19.82 -0.70
CA ALA A 198 -4.01 19.17 0.58
C ALA A 198 -3.91 17.64 0.46
N THR A 199 -4.57 17.06 -0.54
CA THR A 199 -4.53 15.60 -0.80
C THR A 199 -3.12 15.12 -1.09
N LEU A 200 -2.36 15.87 -1.89
CA LEU A 200 -0.97 15.56 -2.18
C LEU A 200 -0.07 15.72 -0.93
N ALA A 201 -0.30 16.75 -0.11
CA ALA A 201 0.42 16.93 1.15
C ALA A 201 0.20 15.75 2.11
N PHE A 202 -1.04 15.27 2.21
CA PHE A 202 -1.35 14.05 2.97
C PHE A 202 -0.55 12.85 2.46
N ALA A 203 -0.51 12.63 1.14
CA ALA A 203 0.30 11.56 0.56
C ALA A 203 1.80 11.73 0.86
N LEU A 204 2.34 12.94 0.75
CA LEU A 204 3.76 13.23 1.00
C LEU A 204 4.13 13.08 2.48
N LEU A 205 3.25 13.47 3.41
CA LEU A 205 3.48 13.34 4.86
C LEU A 205 3.53 11.90 5.35
N SER A 206 3.06 10.93 4.56
CA SER A 206 3.24 9.49 4.81
C SER A 206 4.69 9.02 4.67
N PHE A 207 5.55 9.86 4.12
CA PHE A 207 6.97 9.61 3.81
C PHE A 207 7.24 8.41 2.88
N GLN A 208 6.23 7.98 2.11
CA GLN A 208 6.39 6.96 1.07
C GLN A 208 6.76 7.61 -0.26
N ILE A 209 8.04 7.95 -0.39
CA ILE A 209 8.58 8.78 -1.49
C ILE A 209 8.29 8.13 -2.85
N GLN A 210 8.50 6.82 -2.98
CA GLN A 210 8.31 6.10 -4.23
C GLN A 210 6.84 6.05 -4.67
N ASN A 211 5.92 5.71 -3.76
CA ASN A 211 4.48 5.69 -4.08
C ASN A 211 3.98 7.10 -4.39
N SER A 212 4.47 8.13 -3.66
CA SER A 212 4.16 9.53 -3.93
C SER A 212 4.67 9.99 -5.29
N TYR A 213 5.86 9.53 -5.71
CA TYR A 213 6.38 9.76 -7.05
C TYR A 213 5.45 9.19 -8.13
N TYR A 214 4.96 7.96 -7.97
CA TYR A 214 4.02 7.36 -8.91
C TYR A 214 2.67 8.07 -8.94
N LEU A 215 2.17 8.54 -7.79
CA LEU A 215 0.96 9.34 -7.71
C LEU A 215 1.12 10.68 -8.45
N LEU A 216 2.25 11.37 -8.25
CA LEU A 216 2.57 12.61 -8.96
C LEU A 216 2.69 12.40 -10.47
N LEU A 217 3.39 11.35 -10.90
CA LEU A 217 3.52 11.01 -12.33
C LEU A 217 2.16 10.75 -12.97
N ALA A 218 1.33 9.93 -12.34
CA ALA A 218 -0.03 9.65 -12.80
C ALA A 218 -0.90 10.92 -12.82
N GLY A 219 -0.81 11.75 -11.78
CA GLY A 219 -1.50 13.03 -11.70
C GLY A 219 -1.04 14.04 -12.77
N PHE A 220 0.25 14.06 -13.10
CA PHE A 220 0.78 14.88 -14.20
C PHE A 220 0.21 14.43 -15.54
N ILE A 221 0.23 13.12 -15.84
CA ILE A 221 -0.36 12.55 -17.06
C ILE A 221 -1.85 12.91 -17.14
N TRP A 222 -2.58 12.82 -16.00
CA TRP A 222 -3.99 13.21 -15.90
C TRP A 222 -4.19 14.70 -16.18
N ALA A 223 -3.42 15.57 -15.55
CA ALA A 223 -3.50 17.01 -15.75
C ALA A 223 -3.28 17.38 -17.22
N VAL A 224 -2.24 16.85 -17.86
CA VAL A 224 -1.96 17.06 -19.29
C VAL A 224 -3.15 16.62 -20.14
N PHE A 225 -3.68 15.42 -19.93
CA PHE A 225 -4.87 14.94 -20.63
C PHE A 225 -6.06 15.91 -20.47
N LEU A 226 -6.31 16.40 -19.25
CA LEU A 226 -7.41 17.31 -18.95
C LEU A 226 -7.25 18.67 -19.67
N LEU A 227 -6.02 19.22 -19.76
CA LEU A 227 -5.75 20.45 -20.49
C LEU A 227 -6.16 20.33 -21.97
N PHE A 228 -5.85 19.20 -22.60
CA PHE A 228 -6.28 18.91 -23.97
C PHE A 228 -7.78 18.63 -24.05
N ARG A 229 -8.32 17.83 -23.14
CA ARG A 229 -9.73 17.41 -23.12
C ARG A 229 -10.68 18.59 -22.98
N HIS A 230 -10.34 19.58 -22.16
CA HIS A 230 -11.13 20.80 -21.96
C HIS A 230 -10.76 21.93 -22.91
N GLY A 231 -9.86 21.71 -23.86
CA GLY A 231 -9.46 22.67 -24.90
C GLY A 231 -8.70 23.88 -24.34
N LEU A 232 -8.08 23.77 -23.15
CA LEU A 232 -7.33 24.87 -22.56
C LEU A 232 -6.08 25.22 -23.37
N HIS A 233 -5.48 24.24 -24.06
CA HIS A 233 -4.34 24.45 -24.97
C HIS A 233 -4.62 25.50 -26.06
N ARG A 234 -5.90 25.76 -26.36
CA ARG A 234 -6.34 26.77 -27.35
C ARG A 234 -6.68 28.13 -26.68
N ARG A 235 -6.49 28.28 -25.39
CA ARG A 235 -6.85 29.45 -24.57
C ARG A 235 -5.68 29.84 -23.67
N PRO A 236 -4.67 30.61 -24.16
CA PRO A 236 -3.40 30.84 -23.45
C PRO A 236 -3.56 31.35 -22.02
N GLY A 237 -4.49 32.30 -21.78
CA GLY A 237 -4.74 32.81 -20.42
C GLY A 237 -5.33 31.76 -19.46
N ALA A 238 -6.27 30.93 -19.93
CA ALA A 238 -6.82 29.84 -19.13
C ALA A 238 -5.81 28.72 -18.91
N LEU A 239 -5.00 28.40 -19.92
CA LEU A 239 -3.89 27.46 -19.84
C LEU A 239 -2.87 27.94 -18.80
N GLY A 240 -2.40 29.19 -18.92
CA GLY A 240 -1.42 29.76 -17.98
C GLY A 240 -1.93 29.73 -16.54
N LYS A 241 -3.22 30.08 -16.32
CA LYS A 241 -3.85 30.01 -15.00
C LYS A 241 -3.88 28.55 -14.47
N ALA A 242 -4.32 27.57 -15.27
CA ALA A 242 -4.43 26.19 -14.85
C ALA A 242 -3.04 25.58 -14.53
N VAL A 243 -2.04 25.90 -15.36
CA VAL A 243 -0.65 25.48 -15.15
C VAL A 243 -0.09 26.11 -13.88
N ALA A 244 -0.26 27.42 -13.69
CA ALA A 244 0.22 28.11 -12.48
C ALA A 244 -0.42 27.57 -11.19
N LEU A 245 -1.74 27.33 -11.20
CA LEU A 245 -2.44 26.75 -10.06
C LEU A 245 -2.03 25.29 -9.82
N GLY A 246 -1.81 24.50 -10.88
CA GLY A 246 -1.32 23.12 -10.76
C GLY A 246 0.08 23.06 -10.14
N PHE A 247 1.03 23.84 -10.65
CA PHE A 247 2.37 23.94 -10.04
C PHE A 247 2.32 24.52 -8.63
N GLY A 248 1.48 25.53 -8.40
CA GLY A 248 1.27 26.10 -7.07
C GLY A 248 0.74 25.06 -6.08
N SER A 249 -0.15 24.16 -6.52
CA SER A 249 -0.65 23.05 -5.69
C SER A 249 0.48 22.09 -5.30
N VAL A 250 1.33 21.71 -6.24
CA VAL A 250 2.49 20.84 -5.97
C VAL A 250 3.46 21.53 -5.03
N ALA A 251 3.84 22.77 -5.30
CA ALA A 251 4.76 23.55 -4.46
C ALA A 251 4.23 23.71 -3.03
N PHE A 252 2.93 24.00 -2.89
CA PHE A 252 2.31 24.14 -1.58
C PHE A 252 2.22 22.80 -0.83
N ALA A 253 1.97 21.69 -1.53
CA ALA A 253 2.00 20.37 -0.93
C ALA A 253 3.40 20.00 -0.40
N PHE A 254 4.45 20.29 -1.16
CA PHE A 254 5.84 20.11 -0.69
C PHE A 254 6.19 21.06 0.46
N LEU A 255 5.68 22.28 0.47
CA LEU A 255 5.85 23.21 1.59
C LEU A 255 5.22 22.63 2.87
N LEU A 256 4.00 22.12 2.81
CA LEU A 256 3.34 21.48 3.95
C LEU A 256 4.08 20.21 4.43
N ALA A 257 4.68 19.45 3.51
CA ALA A 257 5.45 18.24 3.83
C ALA A 257 6.94 18.53 4.10
N SER A 258 7.36 19.79 4.11
CA SER A 258 8.78 20.18 4.26
C SER A 258 9.40 19.72 5.57
N VAL A 259 8.59 19.54 6.62
CA VAL A 259 9.01 18.99 7.92
C VAL A 259 9.71 17.63 7.78
N ASN A 260 9.30 16.81 6.82
CA ASN A 260 9.92 15.53 6.51
C ASN A 260 11.03 15.65 5.46
N PHE A 261 10.76 16.38 4.38
CA PHE A 261 11.61 16.35 3.19
C PHE A 261 12.89 17.17 3.31
N LEU A 262 12.87 18.32 4.01
CA LEU A 262 14.08 19.16 4.13
C LEU A 262 15.17 18.47 4.96
N PRO A 263 14.87 17.96 6.18
CA PRO A 263 15.88 17.23 6.94
C PRO A 263 16.33 15.94 6.26
N PHE A 264 15.40 15.21 5.62
CA PHE A 264 15.75 14.00 4.88
C PHE A 264 16.68 14.25 3.72
N ARG A 265 16.50 15.36 2.97
CA ARG A 265 17.40 15.72 1.87
C ARG A 265 18.84 15.87 2.34
N ASP A 266 19.03 16.48 3.51
CA ASP A 266 20.37 16.67 4.08
C ASP A 266 20.94 15.35 4.63
N TYR A 267 20.06 14.50 5.20
CA TYR A 267 20.44 13.19 5.73
C TYR A 267 20.75 12.15 4.64
N VAL A 268 20.02 12.15 3.52
CA VAL A 268 20.12 11.05 2.53
C VAL A 268 21.52 10.88 1.95
N GLY A 269 22.30 11.98 1.89
CA GLY A 269 23.71 11.95 1.48
C GLY A 269 24.61 11.15 2.42
N GLU A 270 24.22 11.02 3.68
CA GLU A 270 24.95 10.29 4.74
C GLU A 270 24.43 8.85 4.92
N SER A 271 23.62 8.37 3.99
CA SER A 271 23.01 7.04 4.04
C SER A 271 23.35 6.18 2.82
N PRO A 272 23.24 4.85 2.92
CA PRO A 272 23.48 3.96 1.78
C PRO A 272 22.60 4.25 0.56
N ARG A 273 21.47 4.96 0.73
CA ARG A 273 20.54 5.34 -0.34
C ARG A 273 20.97 6.59 -1.11
N GLY A 274 21.89 7.40 -0.56
CA GLY A 274 22.39 8.62 -1.18
C GLY A 274 23.53 8.42 -2.16
N MET A 275 23.96 7.18 -2.43
CA MET A 275 25.06 6.89 -3.34
C MET A 275 24.80 7.49 -4.73
N GLN A 276 25.79 8.19 -5.28
CA GLN A 276 25.73 8.78 -6.62
C GLN A 276 25.51 7.70 -7.68
N GLY A 277 24.60 7.96 -8.64
CA GLY A 277 24.31 7.03 -9.74
C GLY A 277 23.24 6.00 -9.45
N GLY A 278 22.71 5.92 -8.22
CA GLY A 278 21.77 4.87 -7.81
C GLY A 278 22.50 3.51 -7.62
N ARG A 279 21.71 2.48 -7.31
CA ARG A 279 22.22 1.11 -7.04
C ARG A 279 22.26 0.19 -8.27
N GLY A 280 22.07 0.75 -9.47
CA GLY A 280 22.08 0.01 -10.72
C GLY A 280 20.71 -0.58 -11.13
N TYR A 281 20.67 -1.11 -12.35
CA TYR A 281 19.44 -1.60 -12.97
C TYR A 281 18.88 -2.84 -12.26
N GLU A 282 19.73 -3.77 -11.81
CA GLU A 282 19.33 -4.99 -11.10
C GLU A 282 18.64 -4.65 -9.77
N TYR A 283 19.19 -3.71 -9.00
CA TYR A 283 18.53 -3.20 -7.80
C TYR A 283 17.19 -2.57 -8.11
N SER A 284 17.11 -1.75 -9.16
CA SER A 284 15.88 -1.05 -9.55
C SER A 284 14.79 -2.03 -10.02
N THR A 285 15.16 -3.17 -10.59
CA THR A 285 14.24 -4.21 -11.05
C THR A 285 13.99 -5.32 -10.03
N SER A 286 14.64 -5.27 -8.85
CA SER A 286 14.32 -6.20 -7.78
C SER A 286 12.85 -6.09 -7.37
N TYR A 287 12.21 -7.20 -7.04
CA TYR A 287 10.77 -7.26 -6.73
C TYR A 287 9.87 -6.74 -7.87
N SER A 288 10.25 -7.02 -9.12
CA SER A 288 9.37 -6.81 -10.28
C SER A 288 8.15 -7.72 -10.20
N MET A 289 7.00 -7.23 -10.64
CA MET A 289 5.79 -8.05 -10.73
C MET A 289 6.03 -9.26 -11.65
N PRO A 290 5.84 -10.49 -11.20
CA PRO A 290 5.95 -11.66 -12.06
C PRO A 290 4.85 -11.63 -13.14
N PRO A 291 5.06 -12.18 -14.34
CA PRO A 291 4.02 -12.23 -15.38
C PRO A 291 2.72 -12.89 -14.92
N ALA A 292 2.79 -13.85 -14.01
CA ALA A 292 1.63 -14.46 -13.36
C ALA A 292 0.78 -13.45 -12.56
N GLY A 293 1.35 -12.30 -12.15
CA GLY A 293 0.65 -11.20 -11.50
C GLY A 293 -0.47 -10.62 -12.36
N LEU A 294 -0.37 -10.68 -13.69
CA LEU A 294 -1.45 -10.28 -14.59
C LEU A 294 -2.71 -11.16 -14.41
N LEU A 295 -2.54 -12.44 -14.17
CA LEU A 295 -3.65 -13.34 -13.84
C LEU A 295 -4.10 -13.19 -12.40
N SER A 296 -3.23 -12.74 -11.50
CA SER A 296 -3.56 -12.48 -10.10
C SER A 296 -4.54 -11.33 -9.92
N MET A 297 -4.73 -10.48 -10.92
CA MET A 297 -5.82 -9.50 -10.91
C MET A 297 -7.21 -10.16 -10.79
N ALA A 298 -7.37 -11.38 -11.29
CA ALA A 298 -8.59 -12.18 -11.19
C ALA A 298 -8.46 -13.30 -10.14
N VAL A 299 -7.30 -13.92 -10.00
CA VAL A 299 -7.06 -15.09 -9.13
C VAL A 299 -5.76 -14.90 -8.37
N PRO A 300 -5.79 -14.35 -7.15
CA PRO A 300 -4.61 -14.01 -6.37
C PRO A 300 -3.69 -15.21 -6.11
N GLU A 301 -4.23 -16.42 -6.07
CA GLU A 301 -3.48 -17.66 -5.91
C GLU A 301 -2.57 -17.98 -7.12
N GLN A 302 -2.71 -17.26 -8.24
CA GLN A 302 -1.92 -17.53 -9.46
C GLN A 302 -0.44 -17.13 -9.29
N ALA A 303 -0.17 -15.90 -8.84
CA ALA A 303 1.17 -15.50 -8.44
C ALA A 303 1.46 -15.80 -6.96
N GLY A 304 0.43 -15.94 -6.14
CA GLY A 304 0.56 -16.16 -4.72
C GLY A 304 1.07 -14.92 -3.95
N ALA A 305 1.35 -15.10 -2.66
CA ALA A 305 2.00 -14.14 -1.79
C ALA A 305 2.78 -14.89 -0.69
N SER A 306 3.91 -14.33 -0.28
CA SER A 306 4.79 -14.89 0.75
C SER A 306 4.29 -14.49 2.15
N ILE A 307 3.05 -14.82 2.46
CA ILE A 307 2.41 -14.53 3.74
C ILE A 307 1.98 -15.81 4.43
N ILE A 308 2.13 -15.81 5.73
CA ILE A 308 1.76 -16.93 6.61
C ILE A 308 0.72 -16.47 7.64
N ASP A 309 -0.08 -17.39 8.09
CA ASP A 309 -0.94 -17.16 9.25
C ASP A 309 -0.07 -17.06 10.51
N PRO A 310 -0.14 -15.96 11.29
CA PRO A 310 0.74 -15.78 12.44
C PRO A 310 0.49 -16.79 13.56
N ASP A 311 -0.71 -17.33 13.69
CA ASP A 311 -1.09 -18.27 14.74
C ASP A 311 -0.74 -19.72 14.37
N THR A 312 -1.03 -20.11 13.12
CA THR A 312 -0.84 -21.50 12.65
C THR A 312 0.48 -21.74 11.93
N GLN A 313 1.20 -20.67 11.54
CA GLN A 313 2.42 -20.69 10.73
C GLN A 313 2.24 -21.35 9.35
N GLN A 314 1.00 -21.49 8.89
CA GLN A 314 0.69 -22.07 7.58
C GLN A 314 0.70 -21.00 6.48
N PRO A 315 1.17 -21.33 5.26
CA PRO A 315 1.07 -20.43 4.12
C PRO A 315 -0.38 -20.08 3.79
N LEU A 316 -0.67 -18.80 3.58
CA LEU A 316 -2.01 -18.32 3.20
C LEU A 316 -2.23 -18.26 1.69
N PHE A 317 -1.16 -18.43 0.92
CA PHE A 317 -1.17 -18.55 -0.55
C PHE A 317 -0.23 -19.64 -1.00
N PRO A 318 -0.41 -20.18 -2.24
CA PRO A 318 0.54 -21.10 -2.84
C PRO A 318 1.93 -20.48 -2.92
N ALA A 319 2.97 -21.31 -2.82
CA ALA A 319 4.36 -20.88 -3.02
C ALA A 319 4.52 -20.15 -4.36
N ASN A 320 5.30 -19.09 -4.36
CA ASN A 320 5.64 -18.30 -5.55
C ASN A 320 7.16 -18.27 -5.78
N ALA A 321 7.56 -17.83 -6.98
CA ALA A 321 8.97 -17.73 -7.37
C ALA A 321 9.62 -16.43 -6.87
N GLY A 322 9.52 -16.12 -5.57
CA GLY A 322 10.13 -14.92 -5.00
C GLY A 322 9.38 -14.37 -3.80
N PHE A 323 9.97 -13.39 -3.13
CA PHE A 323 9.37 -12.73 -1.97
C PHE A 323 8.37 -11.67 -2.40
N LYS A 324 7.11 -11.81 -1.95
CA LYS A 324 6.01 -10.90 -2.31
C LYS A 324 4.98 -10.85 -1.19
N LEU A 325 4.72 -9.67 -0.64
CA LEU A 325 3.78 -9.46 0.48
C LEU A 325 2.40 -8.93 0.06
N HIS A 326 2.11 -8.81 -1.24
CA HIS A 326 0.86 -8.23 -1.73
C HIS A 326 0.26 -9.05 -2.88
N THR A 327 -0.99 -8.73 -3.20
CA THR A 327 -1.72 -9.32 -4.33
C THR A 327 -2.21 -8.24 -5.30
N GLU A 328 -2.34 -8.60 -6.58
CA GLU A 328 -2.92 -7.73 -7.62
C GLU A 328 -4.45 -7.84 -7.72
N TYR A 329 -5.10 -8.53 -6.81
CA TYR A 329 -6.53 -8.80 -6.89
C TYR A 329 -7.37 -7.51 -6.93
N VAL A 330 -8.29 -7.41 -7.91
CA VAL A 330 -9.18 -6.26 -8.08
C VAL A 330 -10.67 -6.63 -7.94
N GLY A 331 -10.97 -7.91 -7.76
CA GLY A 331 -12.33 -8.43 -7.61
C GLY A 331 -13.02 -8.80 -8.91
N ALA A 332 -13.94 -9.76 -8.82
CA ALA A 332 -14.67 -10.30 -9.95
C ALA A 332 -15.55 -9.25 -10.65
N LEU A 333 -16.17 -8.33 -9.89
CA LEU A 333 -16.96 -7.24 -10.46
C LEU A 333 -16.13 -6.40 -11.45
N VAL A 334 -14.93 -5.97 -11.01
CA VAL A 334 -14.06 -5.14 -11.85
C VAL A 334 -13.67 -5.91 -13.10
N MET A 335 -13.25 -7.17 -12.99
CA MET A 335 -12.82 -7.99 -14.13
C MET A 335 -13.95 -8.22 -15.15
N VAL A 336 -15.16 -8.55 -14.70
CA VAL A 336 -16.33 -8.71 -15.59
C VAL A 336 -16.66 -7.37 -16.27
N LEU A 337 -16.67 -6.25 -15.52
CA LEU A 337 -16.97 -4.94 -16.09
C LEU A 337 -15.88 -4.45 -17.06
N LEU A 338 -14.62 -4.84 -16.89
CA LEU A 338 -13.56 -4.55 -17.85
C LEU A 338 -13.82 -5.28 -19.17
N ALA A 339 -14.15 -6.57 -19.13
CA ALA A 339 -14.49 -7.36 -20.33
C ALA A 339 -15.72 -6.76 -21.07
N VAL A 340 -16.76 -6.44 -20.31
CA VAL A 340 -17.98 -5.77 -20.85
C VAL A 340 -17.63 -4.38 -21.38
N GLY A 341 -16.74 -3.65 -20.72
CA GLY A 341 -16.35 -2.28 -21.07
C GLY A 341 -15.67 -2.15 -22.43
N VAL A 342 -14.93 -3.17 -22.86
CA VAL A 342 -14.35 -3.23 -24.21
C VAL A 342 -15.46 -3.12 -25.28
N ALA A 343 -16.60 -3.77 -25.07
CA ALA A 343 -17.71 -3.71 -26.03
C ALA A 343 -18.56 -2.44 -25.91
N PHE A 344 -18.78 -1.93 -24.69
CA PHE A 344 -19.78 -0.89 -24.42
C PHE A 344 -19.22 0.49 -24.10
N ALA A 345 -18.06 0.55 -23.44
CA ALA A 345 -17.48 1.80 -22.92
C ALA A 345 -16.25 2.29 -23.70
N TRP A 346 -15.71 1.52 -24.65
CA TRP A 346 -14.50 1.87 -25.42
C TRP A 346 -14.54 3.25 -26.07
N ARG A 347 -15.73 3.71 -26.49
CA ARG A 347 -15.89 5.05 -27.09
C ARG A 347 -15.79 6.19 -26.08
N ASN A 348 -15.88 5.91 -24.77
CA ASN A 348 -15.73 6.93 -23.74
C ASN A 348 -14.25 7.32 -23.61
N VAL A 349 -13.96 8.61 -23.75
CA VAL A 349 -12.59 9.12 -23.76
C VAL A 349 -11.89 8.94 -22.40
N TYR A 350 -12.62 9.03 -21.29
CA TYR A 350 -12.07 8.79 -19.96
C TYR A 350 -11.77 7.30 -19.77
N TRP A 351 -12.62 6.41 -20.26
CA TRP A 351 -12.37 4.97 -20.21
C TRP A 351 -11.06 4.62 -20.94
N ARG A 352 -10.85 5.16 -22.14
CA ARG A 352 -9.60 4.98 -22.92
C ARG A 352 -8.39 5.56 -22.22
N PHE A 353 -8.56 6.73 -21.58
CA PHE A 353 -7.48 7.33 -20.80
C PHE A 353 -7.05 6.41 -19.66
N PHE A 354 -8.00 5.93 -18.83
CA PHE A 354 -7.68 5.04 -17.72
C PHE A 354 -7.20 3.67 -18.19
N ALA A 355 -7.64 3.17 -19.35
CA ALA A 355 -7.07 1.98 -19.99
C ALA A 355 -5.58 2.19 -20.33
N GLY A 356 -5.24 3.32 -20.95
CA GLY A 356 -3.85 3.69 -21.22
C GLY A 356 -3.01 3.84 -19.95
N LEU A 357 -3.56 4.47 -18.91
CA LEU A 357 -2.88 4.64 -17.63
C LEU A 357 -2.66 3.29 -16.93
N ALA A 358 -3.64 2.38 -16.99
CA ALA A 358 -3.50 1.02 -16.45
C ALA A 358 -2.41 0.24 -17.20
N VAL A 359 -2.39 0.27 -18.52
CA VAL A 359 -1.35 -0.38 -19.34
C VAL A 359 0.03 0.20 -19.04
N PHE A 360 0.15 1.52 -18.91
CA PHE A 360 1.40 2.18 -18.52
C PHE A 360 1.87 1.69 -17.13
N ALA A 361 0.99 1.71 -16.14
CA ALA A 361 1.34 1.26 -14.79
C ALA A 361 1.69 -0.24 -14.73
N LEU A 362 0.95 -1.10 -15.44
CA LEU A 362 1.23 -2.54 -15.53
C LEU A 362 2.58 -2.81 -16.22
N SER A 363 2.88 -2.10 -17.30
CA SER A 363 4.16 -2.25 -17.99
C SER A 363 5.36 -1.79 -17.14
N MET A 364 5.16 -0.79 -16.28
CA MET A 364 6.15 -0.40 -15.29
C MET A 364 6.28 -1.44 -14.17
N ALA A 365 5.14 -1.96 -13.66
CA ALA A 365 5.12 -2.95 -12.57
C ALA A 365 5.84 -4.23 -12.94
N LEU A 366 5.74 -4.67 -14.20
CA LEU A 366 6.48 -5.83 -14.74
C LEU A 366 8.00 -5.66 -14.65
N GLY A 367 8.50 -4.45 -14.52
CA GLY A 367 9.90 -4.17 -14.25
C GLY A 367 10.87 -4.91 -15.16
N GLY A 368 11.81 -5.65 -14.58
CA GLY A 368 12.79 -6.44 -15.31
C GLY A 368 12.21 -7.56 -16.19
N ASN A 369 10.94 -7.93 -15.98
CA ASN A 369 10.24 -8.91 -16.80
C ASN A 369 9.75 -8.36 -18.15
N THR A 370 10.03 -7.08 -18.46
CA THR A 370 9.74 -6.47 -19.74
C THR A 370 10.88 -5.54 -20.19
N PRO A 371 11.22 -5.50 -21.51
CA PRO A 371 12.22 -4.56 -22.00
C PRO A 371 11.80 -3.10 -21.89
N LEU A 372 10.49 -2.80 -21.75
CA LEU A 372 9.96 -1.45 -21.61
C LEU A 372 10.49 -0.74 -20.35
N TYR A 373 10.81 -1.46 -19.29
CA TYR A 373 11.32 -0.84 -18.07
C TYR A 373 12.68 -0.15 -18.27
N ARG A 374 13.51 -0.61 -19.22
CA ARG A 374 14.76 0.08 -19.56
C ARG A 374 14.51 1.50 -20.09
N LEU A 375 13.44 1.67 -20.86
CA LEU A 375 13.05 3.00 -21.34
C LEU A 375 12.61 3.89 -20.17
N TYR A 376 11.77 3.37 -19.26
CA TYR A 376 11.34 4.13 -18.07
C TYR A 376 12.51 4.48 -17.18
N TYR A 377 13.41 3.52 -16.93
CA TYR A 377 14.61 3.71 -16.13
C TYR A 377 15.53 4.83 -16.68
N ALA A 378 15.65 4.92 -17.99
CA ALA A 378 16.47 5.95 -18.66
C ALA A 378 15.75 7.31 -18.76
N ALA A 379 14.42 7.31 -18.99
CA ALA A 379 13.69 8.52 -19.33
C ALA A 379 13.05 9.24 -18.13
N LEU A 380 12.67 8.50 -17.07
CA LEU A 380 11.97 9.09 -15.94
C LEU A 380 12.97 9.56 -14.86
N PRO A 381 13.04 10.87 -14.57
CA PRO A 381 13.99 11.41 -13.60
C PRO A 381 13.84 10.77 -12.21
N GLY A 382 14.94 10.27 -11.66
CA GLY A 382 14.97 9.72 -10.30
C GLY A 382 14.44 8.29 -10.15
N LEU A 383 13.89 7.67 -11.18
CA LEU A 383 13.39 6.29 -11.12
C LEU A 383 14.52 5.28 -10.79
N ASN A 384 15.74 5.57 -11.21
CA ASN A 384 16.96 4.79 -10.94
C ASN A 384 17.36 4.72 -9.45
N ARG A 385 16.71 5.48 -8.58
CA ARG A 385 16.91 5.46 -7.12
C ARG A 385 15.93 4.55 -6.39
N PHE A 386 14.90 4.07 -7.09
CA PHE A 386 13.86 3.23 -6.54
C PHE A 386 14.08 1.76 -6.89
N ARG A 387 13.47 0.89 -6.10
CA ARG A 387 13.37 -0.55 -6.35
C ARG A 387 11.90 -0.98 -6.30
N ALA A 388 11.63 -2.26 -6.52
CA ALA A 388 10.28 -2.80 -6.46
C ALA A 388 9.32 -2.03 -7.39
N PRO A 389 9.50 -2.12 -8.71
CA PRO A 389 8.66 -1.41 -9.66
C PRO A 389 7.18 -1.82 -9.59
N ASP A 390 6.87 -3.00 -9.04
CA ASP A 390 5.50 -3.47 -8.80
C ASP A 390 4.70 -2.54 -7.87
N LEU A 391 5.34 -1.72 -7.05
CA LEU A 391 4.67 -0.73 -6.21
C LEU A 391 3.85 0.30 -7.00
N VAL A 392 4.09 0.48 -8.30
CA VAL A 392 3.25 1.34 -9.16
C VAL A 392 1.87 0.71 -9.44
N TYR A 393 1.70 -0.59 -9.16
CA TYR A 393 0.47 -1.32 -9.48
C TYR A 393 -0.80 -0.70 -8.88
N PHE A 394 -0.72 0.02 -7.75
CA PHE A 394 -1.90 0.72 -7.21
C PHE A 394 -2.52 1.70 -8.20
N VAL A 395 -1.72 2.30 -9.11
CA VAL A 395 -2.22 3.17 -10.18
C VAL A 395 -3.01 2.37 -11.22
N ALA A 396 -2.58 1.14 -11.52
CA ALA A 396 -3.33 0.24 -12.38
C ALA A 396 -4.66 -0.15 -11.72
N ALA A 397 -4.64 -0.65 -10.48
CA ALA A 397 -5.83 -1.05 -9.74
C ALA A 397 -6.86 0.10 -9.63
N PHE A 398 -6.40 1.30 -9.31
CA PHE A 398 -7.20 2.52 -9.33
C PHE A 398 -7.85 2.77 -10.69
N SER A 399 -7.06 2.68 -11.77
CA SER A 399 -7.54 2.90 -13.14
C SER A 399 -8.59 1.87 -13.54
N LEU A 400 -8.39 0.60 -13.21
CA LEU A 400 -9.33 -0.49 -13.49
C LEU A 400 -10.67 -0.29 -12.77
N ALA A 401 -10.64 0.19 -11.52
CA ALA A 401 -11.85 0.52 -10.76
C ALA A 401 -12.64 1.68 -11.40
N VAL A 402 -11.95 2.73 -11.88
CA VAL A 402 -12.60 3.83 -12.63
C VAL A 402 -13.19 3.33 -13.95
N MET A 403 -12.48 2.47 -14.69
CA MET A 403 -12.99 1.86 -15.93
C MET A 403 -14.26 1.04 -15.66
N ALA A 404 -14.29 0.28 -14.58
CA ALA A 404 -15.48 -0.49 -14.16
C ALA A 404 -16.65 0.45 -13.86
N ALA A 405 -16.44 1.55 -13.13
CA ALA A 405 -17.47 2.56 -12.87
C ALA A 405 -18.05 3.14 -14.17
N LEU A 406 -17.19 3.56 -15.11
CA LEU A 406 -17.61 4.11 -16.39
C LEU A 406 -18.35 3.08 -17.26
N THR A 407 -17.97 1.80 -17.16
CA THR A 407 -18.68 0.71 -17.84
C THR A 407 -20.08 0.52 -17.27
N LEU A 408 -20.21 0.46 -15.95
CA LEU A 408 -21.48 0.30 -15.26
C LEU A 408 -22.41 1.49 -15.53
N GLU A 409 -21.87 2.72 -15.55
CA GLU A 409 -22.63 3.92 -15.95
C GLU A 409 -23.11 3.83 -17.40
N ARG A 410 -22.27 3.37 -18.33
CA ARG A 410 -22.67 3.20 -19.72
C ARG A 410 -23.81 2.20 -19.88
N LEU A 411 -23.77 1.09 -19.14
CA LEU A 411 -24.89 0.15 -19.11
C LEU A 411 -26.16 0.77 -18.53
N ALA A 412 -26.03 1.63 -17.51
CA ALA A 412 -27.16 2.35 -16.93
C ALA A 412 -27.79 3.35 -17.91
N GLU A 413 -26.98 4.04 -18.71
CA GLU A 413 -27.47 4.91 -19.79
C GLU A 413 -28.26 4.11 -20.84
N LEU A 414 -27.69 2.99 -21.30
CA LEU A 414 -28.31 2.15 -22.33
C LEU A 414 -29.61 1.54 -21.80
N ARG A 415 -29.64 1.05 -20.56
CA ARG A 415 -30.85 0.53 -19.93
C ARG A 415 -31.95 1.59 -19.83
N ALA A 416 -31.59 2.80 -19.41
CA ALA A 416 -32.55 3.90 -19.31
C ALA A 416 -33.10 4.30 -20.70
N ALA A 417 -32.27 4.27 -21.76
CA ALA A 417 -32.68 4.54 -23.11
C ALA A 417 -33.60 3.43 -23.67
N SER A 418 -33.34 2.16 -23.34
CA SER A 418 -34.21 1.03 -23.66
C SER A 418 -35.59 1.19 -23.02
N ALA A 419 -35.63 1.45 -21.71
CA ALA A 419 -36.88 1.67 -20.99
C ALA A 419 -37.71 2.83 -21.57
N ALA A 420 -37.05 3.88 -22.07
CA ALA A 420 -37.70 5.01 -22.72
C ALA A 420 -38.05 4.76 -24.22
N ARG A 421 -37.83 3.56 -24.73
CA ARG A 421 -37.99 3.21 -26.17
C ARG A 421 -37.28 4.15 -27.14
N ARG A 422 -36.09 4.66 -26.71
CA ARG A 422 -35.26 5.59 -27.49
C ARG A 422 -34.10 4.91 -28.22
N ILE A 423 -33.95 3.60 -28.07
CA ILE A 423 -32.94 2.79 -28.77
C ILE A 423 -33.63 1.77 -29.69
N GLY A 424 -32.99 1.47 -30.82
CA GLY A 424 -33.49 0.47 -31.76
C GLY A 424 -33.24 -0.97 -31.29
N ALA A 425 -33.90 -1.93 -31.94
CA ALA A 425 -33.79 -3.36 -31.64
C ALA A 425 -32.35 -3.88 -31.65
N ALA A 426 -31.44 -3.27 -32.40
CA ALA A 426 -30.02 -3.62 -32.45
C ALA A 426 -29.30 -3.30 -31.11
N ASP A 427 -29.67 -2.20 -30.43
CA ASP A 427 -29.08 -1.82 -29.16
C ASP A 427 -29.72 -2.61 -28.00
N GLU A 428 -30.99 -2.99 -28.09
CA GLU A 428 -31.63 -3.92 -27.14
C GLU A 428 -31.01 -5.32 -27.22
N SER A 429 -30.79 -5.84 -28.43
CA SER A 429 -30.05 -7.10 -28.61
C SER A 429 -28.59 -6.96 -28.13
N GLY A 430 -28.03 -5.74 -28.21
CA GLY A 430 -26.72 -5.40 -27.70
C GLY A 430 -26.59 -5.67 -26.19
N LEU A 431 -27.59 -5.32 -25.37
CA LEU A 431 -27.55 -5.55 -23.93
C LEU A 431 -27.49 -7.04 -23.55
N GLN A 432 -28.00 -7.94 -24.42
CA GLN A 432 -27.85 -9.38 -24.22
C GLN A 432 -26.38 -9.83 -24.30
N LYS A 433 -25.52 -9.10 -24.98
CA LYS A 433 -24.07 -9.38 -25.03
C LYS A 433 -23.42 -9.33 -23.65
N VAL A 434 -24.00 -8.59 -22.69
CA VAL A 434 -23.51 -8.59 -21.29
C VAL A 434 -23.49 -10.00 -20.72
N LEU A 435 -24.56 -10.78 -20.94
CA LEU A 435 -24.64 -12.18 -20.53
C LEU A 435 -23.55 -13.03 -21.20
N TRP A 436 -23.43 -12.93 -22.52
CA TRP A 436 -22.48 -13.77 -23.25
C TRP A 436 -21.03 -13.45 -22.94
N ILE A 437 -20.68 -12.16 -22.78
CA ILE A 437 -19.33 -11.74 -22.36
C ILE A 437 -19.03 -12.25 -20.95
N GLY A 438 -19.99 -12.08 -20.03
CA GLY A 438 -19.84 -12.57 -18.67
C GLY A 438 -19.71 -14.10 -18.60
N LEU A 439 -20.52 -14.84 -19.36
CA LEU A 439 -20.39 -16.31 -19.49
C LEU A 439 -19.04 -16.71 -20.08
N GLY A 440 -18.49 -15.93 -21.01
CA GLY A 440 -17.13 -16.13 -21.51
C GLY A 440 -16.07 -15.98 -20.43
N VAL A 441 -16.20 -14.98 -19.55
CA VAL A 441 -15.32 -14.81 -18.37
C VAL A 441 -15.45 -16.01 -17.42
N VAL A 442 -16.68 -16.47 -17.15
CA VAL A 442 -16.92 -17.65 -16.30
C VAL A 442 -16.31 -18.91 -16.93
N ALA A 443 -16.53 -19.13 -18.22
CA ALA A 443 -15.96 -20.28 -18.94
C ALA A 443 -14.43 -20.28 -18.91
N PHE A 444 -13.82 -19.11 -19.11
CA PHE A 444 -12.37 -18.95 -18.98
C PHE A 444 -11.89 -19.31 -17.55
N ALA A 445 -12.63 -18.89 -16.54
CA ALA A 445 -12.28 -19.19 -15.14
C ALA A 445 -12.44 -20.69 -14.83
N VAL A 446 -13.49 -21.35 -15.33
CA VAL A 446 -13.69 -22.80 -15.17
C VAL A 446 -12.58 -23.59 -15.87
N LEU A 447 -12.22 -23.19 -17.09
CA LEU A 447 -11.07 -23.78 -17.80
C LEU A 447 -9.75 -23.57 -17.04
N GLY A 448 -9.54 -22.36 -16.48
CA GLY A 448 -8.39 -22.07 -15.62
C GLY A 448 -8.33 -22.99 -14.40
N SER A 449 -9.48 -23.27 -13.77
CA SER A 449 -9.57 -24.22 -12.64
C SER A 449 -9.21 -25.64 -13.05
N MET A 450 -9.70 -26.09 -14.21
CA MET A 450 -9.38 -27.43 -14.74
C MET A 450 -7.90 -27.58 -15.10
N MET A 451 -7.29 -26.52 -15.66
CA MET A 451 -5.88 -26.50 -16.05
C MET A 451 -4.91 -26.33 -14.88
N ALA A 452 -5.35 -25.73 -13.79
CA ALA A 452 -4.51 -25.46 -12.63
C ALA A 452 -4.05 -26.72 -11.87
N GLY A 453 -4.64 -27.89 -12.18
CA GLY A 453 -4.26 -29.19 -11.65
C GLY A 453 -4.43 -29.35 -10.14
N GLY A 454 -4.57 -30.57 -9.67
CA GLY A 454 -4.75 -30.89 -8.25
C GLY A 454 -3.45 -30.97 -7.44
N GLY A 455 -2.45 -30.18 -7.76
CA GLY A 455 -1.08 -30.30 -7.20
C GLY A 455 -0.78 -29.42 -6.00
N ALA A 456 -1.75 -29.09 -5.13
CA ALA A 456 -1.44 -28.44 -3.87
C ALA A 456 -0.87 -29.47 -2.87
N ALA A 457 0.25 -29.14 -2.22
CA ALA A 457 0.70 -29.89 -1.06
C ALA A 457 -0.40 -29.85 0.02
N ALA A 458 -0.44 -30.87 0.87
CA ALA A 458 -1.48 -30.95 1.90
C ALA A 458 -1.40 -29.68 2.80
N GLY A 459 -2.49 -28.90 2.82
CA GLY A 459 -2.59 -27.66 3.60
C GLY A 459 -2.34 -26.37 2.81
N GLU A 460 -1.85 -26.40 1.58
CA GLU A 460 -1.69 -25.19 0.77
C GLU A 460 -2.99 -24.79 0.04
N PRO A 461 -3.31 -23.48 -0.05
CA PRO A 461 -4.43 -23.00 -0.85
C PRO A 461 -4.25 -23.38 -2.34
N SER A 462 -5.25 -24.04 -2.91
CA SER A 462 -5.22 -24.51 -4.28
C SER A 462 -5.46 -23.38 -5.29
N ARG A 463 -4.64 -23.29 -6.35
CA ARG A 463 -4.89 -22.41 -7.50
C ARG A 463 -6.22 -22.74 -8.19
N ALA A 464 -6.55 -24.03 -8.29
CA ALA A 464 -7.83 -24.47 -8.87
C ALA A 464 -9.04 -23.93 -8.07
N ALA A 465 -8.98 -23.95 -6.73
CA ALA A 465 -10.00 -23.36 -5.87
C ALA A 465 -10.11 -21.84 -6.06
N GLY A 466 -8.99 -21.15 -6.25
CA GLY A 466 -8.96 -19.72 -6.56
C GLY A 466 -9.69 -19.38 -7.86
N TRP A 467 -9.44 -20.15 -8.94
CA TRP A 467 -10.15 -20.00 -10.20
C TRP A 467 -11.65 -20.31 -10.06
N MET A 468 -12.02 -21.36 -9.30
CA MET A 468 -13.41 -21.69 -9.06
C MET A 468 -14.14 -20.61 -8.25
N ARG A 469 -13.51 -20.05 -7.21
CA ARG A 469 -14.03 -18.89 -6.49
C ARG A 469 -14.30 -17.74 -7.44
N PHE A 470 -13.34 -17.39 -8.28
CA PHE A 470 -13.50 -16.31 -9.28
C PHE A 470 -14.65 -16.63 -10.24
N ALA A 471 -14.80 -17.87 -10.72
CA ALA A 471 -15.92 -18.28 -11.57
C ALA A 471 -17.28 -18.09 -10.89
N ILE A 472 -17.38 -18.42 -9.60
CA ILE A 472 -18.63 -18.27 -8.82
C ILE A 472 -19.00 -16.78 -8.71
N PHE A 473 -18.07 -15.91 -8.30
CA PHE A 473 -18.35 -14.49 -8.16
C PHE A 473 -18.57 -13.81 -9.51
N ALA A 474 -17.81 -14.15 -10.54
CA ALA A 474 -18.01 -13.65 -11.89
C ALA A 474 -19.39 -14.09 -12.44
N GLY A 475 -19.81 -15.31 -12.14
CA GLY A 475 -21.14 -15.82 -12.47
C GLY A 475 -22.26 -15.04 -11.76
N GLY A 476 -22.11 -14.81 -10.46
CA GLY A 476 -23.05 -14.00 -9.67
C GLY A 476 -23.15 -12.55 -10.18
N VAL A 477 -22.01 -11.91 -10.46
CA VAL A 477 -21.95 -10.57 -11.06
C VAL A 477 -22.61 -10.55 -12.44
N THR A 478 -22.31 -11.54 -13.30
CA THR A 478 -22.88 -11.66 -14.64
C THR A 478 -24.40 -11.81 -14.57
N ALA A 479 -24.90 -12.68 -13.69
CA ALA A 479 -26.34 -12.89 -13.48
C ALA A 479 -27.04 -11.61 -12.98
N ALA A 480 -26.42 -10.88 -12.03
CA ALA A 480 -26.94 -9.62 -11.52
C ALA A 480 -27.00 -8.53 -12.61
N LEU A 481 -25.92 -8.37 -13.39
CA LEU A 481 -25.86 -7.43 -14.51
C LEU A 481 -26.89 -7.79 -15.60
N TRP A 482 -27.00 -9.07 -15.95
CA TRP A 482 -28.00 -9.53 -16.92
C TRP A 482 -29.43 -9.29 -16.44
N ALA A 483 -29.76 -9.70 -15.20
CA ALA A 483 -31.10 -9.51 -14.66
C ALA A 483 -31.49 -8.03 -14.60
N TRP A 484 -30.51 -7.17 -14.28
CA TRP A 484 -30.71 -5.73 -14.25
C TRP A 484 -30.87 -5.14 -15.66
N THR A 485 -30.00 -5.49 -16.62
CA THR A 485 -30.08 -4.98 -18.01
C THR A 485 -31.31 -5.51 -18.73
N ALA A 486 -31.78 -6.73 -18.40
CA ALA A 486 -33.01 -7.33 -18.89
C ALA A 486 -34.31 -6.84 -18.18
N HIS A 487 -34.21 -5.77 -17.36
CA HIS A 487 -35.33 -5.20 -16.61
C HIS A 487 -36.02 -6.14 -15.58
N LYS A 488 -35.38 -7.29 -15.24
CA LYS A 488 -35.90 -8.25 -14.22
C LYS A 488 -35.53 -7.80 -12.79
N LEU A 489 -34.56 -6.90 -12.64
CA LEU A 489 -34.08 -6.37 -11.38
C LEU A 489 -34.07 -4.83 -11.43
N GLY A 490 -34.57 -4.17 -10.39
CA GLY A 490 -34.49 -2.70 -10.26
C GLY A 490 -33.05 -2.23 -9.95
N SER A 491 -32.77 -0.94 -10.19
CA SER A 491 -31.42 -0.40 -9.98
C SER A 491 -30.98 -0.46 -8.51
N LEU A 492 -31.89 -0.34 -7.53
CA LEU A 492 -31.58 -0.53 -6.11
C LEU A 492 -31.13 -1.95 -5.80
N GLY A 493 -31.91 -2.93 -6.28
CA GLY A 493 -31.57 -4.33 -6.11
C GLY A 493 -30.25 -4.69 -6.79
N ALA A 494 -29.98 -4.15 -7.99
CA ALA A 494 -28.72 -4.34 -8.69
C ALA A 494 -27.54 -3.71 -7.89
N ALA A 495 -27.70 -2.48 -7.40
CA ALA A 495 -26.69 -1.82 -6.59
C ALA A 495 -26.37 -2.60 -5.31
N ALA A 496 -27.40 -3.06 -4.58
CA ALA A 496 -27.24 -3.85 -3.37
C ALA A 496 -26.57 -5.20 -3.65
N LEU A 497 -26.99 -5.89 -4.70
CA LEU A 497 -26.46 -7.21 -5.06
C LEU A 497 -25.00 -7.10 -5.56
N LEU A 498 -24.70 -6.15 -6.44
CA LEU A 498 -23.34 -5.93 -6.93
C LEU A 498 -22.41 -5.48 -5.80
N ALA A 499 -22.86 -4.56 -4.93
CA ALA A 499 -22.10 -4.14 -3.76
C ALA A 499 -21.84 -5.31 -2.80
N GLY A 500 -22.86 -6.11 -2.51
CA GLY A 500 -22.74 -7.29 -1.64
C GLY A 500 -21.81 -8.36 -2.21
N LEU A 501 -21.95 -8.70 -3.50
CA LEU A 501 -21.05 -9.65 -4.17
C LEU A 501 -19.60 -9.14 -4.15
N THR A 502 -19.38 -7.85 -4.46
CA THR A 502 -18.04 -7.24 -4.46
C THR A 502 -17.42 -7.26 -3.08
N LEU A 503 -18.18 -6.85 -2.06
CA LEU A 503 -17.70 -6.84 -0.68
C LEU A 503 -17.34 -8.24 -0.21
N THR A 504 -18.20 -9.22 -0.45
CA THR A 504 -17.95 -10.62 -0.03
C THR A 504 -16.74 -11.20 -0.75
N ASP A 505 -16.63 -11.00 -2.06
CA ASP A 505 -15.52 -11.48 -2.88
C ASP A 505 -14.18 -10.92 -2.40
N LEU A 506 -14.10 -9.60 -2.22
CA LEU A 506 -12.89 -8.93 -1.76
C LEU A 506 -12.54 -9.33 -0.31
N TRP A 507 -13.52 -9.35 0.61
CA TRP A 507 -13.25 -9.69 2.01
C TRP A 507 -12.76 -11.13 2.21
N ILE A 508 -13.16 -12.08 1.37
CA ILE A 508 -12.64 -13.46 1.40
C ILE A 508 -11.12 -13.48 1.19
N ILE A 509 -10.61 -12.62 0.31
CA ILE A 509 -9.17 -12.52 0.04
C ILE A 509 -8.49 -11.62 1.07
N ASP A 510 -9.05 -10.44 1.32
CA ASP A 510 -8.45 -9.40 2.15
C ASP A 510 -8.24 -9.86 3.59
N ARG A 511 -9.15 -10.69 4.14
CA ARG A 511 -9.01 -11.26 5.49
C ARG A 511 -7.76 -12.13 5.68
N ARG A 512 -7.13 -12.59 4.60
CA ARG A 512 -5.84 -13.30 4.65
C ARG A 512 -4.67 -12.37 4.97
N PHE A 513 -4.87 -11.06 4.84
CA PHE A 513 -3.85 -10.03 5.08
C PHE A 513 -4.07 -9.25 6.38
N PHE A 514 -5.19 -9.47 7.05
CA PHE A 514 -5.50 -8.78 8.30
C PHE A 514 -5.54 -9.77 9.47
N HIS A 515 -4.62 -9.62 10.39
CA HIS A 515 -4.51 -10.38 11.62
C HIS A 515 -4.38 -9.45 12.82
N THR A 516 -4.67 -9.98 14.00
CA THR A 516 -4.44 -9.28 15.27
C THR A 516 -3.60 -10.17 16.17
N THR A 517 -2.85 -9.56 17.07
CA THR A 517 -2.05 -10.24 18.07
C THR A 517 -2.36 -9.68 19.46
N ASP A 518 -1.71 -10.22 20.48
CA ASP A 518 -1.82 -9.70 21.83
C ASP A 518 -1.42 -8.23 21.91
N GLY A 519 -2.05 -7.49 22.81
CA GLY A 519 -1.76 -6.08 23.01
C GLY A 519 -0.35 -5.84 23.55
N PRO A 520 0.15 -4.58 23.46
CA PRO A 520 1.55 -4.26 23.78
C PRO A 520 2.00 -4.71 25.16
N ALA A 521 1.13 -4.61 26.17
CA ALA A 521 1.46 -5.01 27.53
C ALA A 521 1.82 -6.49 27.68
N GLN A 522 1.25 -7.35 26.83
CA GLN A 522 1.54 -8.78 26.83
C GLN A 522 2.59 -9.12 25.77
N ALA A 523 2.44 -8.59 24.55
CA ALA A 523 3.34 -8.88 23.45
C ALA A 523 4.78 -8.41 23.71
N PHE A 524 4.93 -7.28 24.41
CA PHE A 524 6.21 -6.63 24.69
C PHE A 524 6.54 -6.60 26.20
N ALA A 525 6.02 -7.54 26.97
CA ALA A 525 6.38 -7.65 28.38
C ALA A 525 7.91 -7.76 28.53
N ALA A 526 8.45 -7.06 29.54
CA ALA A 526 9.86 -7.16 29.89
C ALA A 526 10.21 -8.61 30.25
N ASP A 527 11.27 -9.13 29.63
CA ASP A 527 11.88 -10.39 30.04
C ASP A 527 12.92 -10.15 31.15
N ASP A 528 13.48 -11.22 31.70
CA ASP A 528 14.46 -11.15 32.77
C ASP A 528 15.79 -10.49 32.33
N VAL A 529 16.13 -10.56 31.05
CA VAL A 529 17.30 -9.87 30.47
C VAL A 529 17.06 -8.36 30.46
N VAL A 530 15.87 -7.91 30.06
CA VAL A 530 15.47 -6.50 30.15
C VAL A 530 15.53 -6.04 31.60
N ALA A 531 14.90 -6.78 32.53
CA ALA A 531 14.88 -6.43 33.94
C ALA A 531 16.32 -6.30 34.52
N PHE A 532 17.24 -7.16 34.11
CA PHE A 532 18.65 -7.05 34.49
C PHE A 532 19.28 -5.79 33.87
N LEU A 533 19.10 -5.54 32.59
CA LEU A 533 19.74 -4.41 31.87
C LEU A 533 19.23 -3.04 32.35
N GLU A 534 17.97 -2.94 32.78
CA GLU A 534 17.42 -1.72 33.39
C GLU A 534 18.13 -1.30 34.68
N THR A 535 18.66 -2.27 35.44
CA THR A 535 19.40 -1.98 36.69
C THR A 535 20.85 -1.55 36.44
N GLN A 536 21.35 -1.63 35.21
CA GLN A 536 22.76 -1.39 34.91
C GLN A 536 23.07 0.08 34.73
N PRO A 537 24.31 0.52 35.08
CA PRO A 537 24.74 1.90 34.90
C PRO A 537 24.66 2.35 33.42
N ARG A 538 24.12 3.55 33.19
CA ARG A 538 24.05 4.19 31.89
C ARG A 538 25.03 5.38 31.81
N PRO A 539 25.53 5.78 30.62
CA PRO A 539 25.20 5.19 29.29
C PRO A 539 25.98 3.89 29.04
N SER A 540 25.30 2.92 28.45
CA SER A 540 25.92 1.68 27.97
C SER A 540 25.09 1.10 26.82
N ARG A 541 25.76 0.46 25.86
CA ARG A 541 25.08 -0.20 24.75
C ARG A 541 25.13 -1.70 24.87
N VAL A 542 24.13 -2.30 24.29
CA VAL A 542 23.95 -3.74 24.21
C VAL A 542 24.16 -4.20 22.77
N TRP A 543 24.81 -5.33 22.61
CA TRP A 543 24.87 -6.05 21.35
C TRP A 543 24.11 -7.37 21.47
N ALA A 544 22.90 -7.45 20.88
CA ALA A 544 22.18 -8.70 20.71
C ALA A 544 22.87 -9.49 19.58
N LEU A 545 23.53 -10.58 19.93
CA LEU A 545 24.36 -11.36 18.99
C LEU A 545 23.45 -12.18 18.05
N SER A 546 23.56 -11.94 16.75
CA SER A 546 22.89 -12.72 15.72
C SER A 546 23.85 -13.80 15.21
N VAL A 547 23.49 -15.05 15.47
CA VAL A 547 24.26 -16.22 14.99
C VAL A 547 23.38 -17.03 14.05
N PRO A 548 23.87 -17.39 12.84
CA PRO A 548 23.10 -18.19 11.91
C PRO A 548 22.55 -19.48 12.55
N GLY A 549 21.25 -19.69 12.39
CA GLY A 549 20.55 -20.87 12.93
C GLY A 549 20.17 -20.80 14.39
N LEU A 550 20.48 -19.70 15.10
CA LEU A 550 20.04 -19.46 16.48
C LEU A 550 19.03 -18.31 16.54
N PRO A 551 18.10 -18.32 17.51
CA PRO A 551 17.28 -17.16 17.80
C PRO A 551 18.16 -15.96 18.19
N VAL A 552 17.62 -14.76 18.02
CA VAL A 552 18.26 -13.52 18.48
C VAL A 552 17.42 -12.95 19.62
N TRP A 553 18.06 -12.57 20.73
CA TRP A 553 17.35 -11.94 21.84
C TRP A 553 16.60 -10.70 21.38
N GLY A 554 15.37 -10.54 21.90
CA GLY A 554 14.50 -9.45 21.48
C GLY A 554 13.88 -9.64 20.09
N ARG A 555 14.09 -10.79 19.43
CA ARG A 555 13.45 -11.12 18.14
C ARG A 555 12.71 -12.45 18.26
N GLY A 556 11.47 -12.46 17.82
CA GLY A 556 10.63 -13.65 17.79
C GLY A 556 9.21 -13.38 18.27
N GLY A 557 8.25 -14.12 17.76
CA GLY A 557 6.84 -13.85 18.01
C GLY A 557 6.45 -12.43 17.57
N SER A 558 5.98 -11.62 18.52
CA SER A 558 5.65 -10.19 18.29
C SER A 558 6.82 -9.25 18.57
N LYS A 559 7.97 -9.72 19.05
CA LYS A 559 9.13 -8.88 19.36
C LYS A 559 9.99 -8.70 18.10
N GLY A 560 10.26 -7.46 17.74
CA GLY A 560 11.20 -7.09 16.67
C GLY A 560 12.56 -6.65 17.24
N GLY A 561 13.54 -6.44 16.36
CA GLY A 561 14.91 -6.05 16.75
C GLY A 561 15.01 -4.74 17.54
N ASP A 562 13.96 -3.90 17.51
CA ASP A 562 13.91 -2.63 18.23
C ASP A 562 13.16 -2.72 19.58
N TYR A 563 12.72 -3.92 19.98
CA TYR A 563 12.05 -4.17 21.26
C TYR A 563 12.75 -3.56 22.49
N PRO A 564 14.10 -3.61 22.64
CA PRO A 564 14.79 -2.99 23.78
C PRO A 564 14.61 -1.48 23.88
N MET A 565 14.19 -0.82 22.79
CA MET A 565 13.91 0.61 22.75
C MET A 565 12.80 1.03 23.71
N LEU A 566 11.78 0.18 23.94
CA LEU A 566 10.69 0.42 24.89
C LEU A 566 11.19 0.62 26.33
N PHE A 567 12.34 0.03 26.67
CA PHE A 567 12.95 0.08 28.01
C PHE A 567 14.12 1.07 28.08
N GLY A 568 14.27 1.90 27.04
CA GLY A 568 15.36 2.87 26.94
C GLY A 568 16.75 2.23 26.88
N ILE A 569 16.85 0.99 26.37
CA ILE A 569 18.12 0.26 26.20
C ILE A 569 18.73 0.62 24.86
N GLU A 570 19.96 1.18 24.87
CA GLU A 570 20.69 1.52 23.67
C GLU A 570 21.36 0.29 23.05
N GLN A 571 21.30 0.18 21.72
CA GLN A 571 21.85 -0.94 20.96
C GLN A 571 22.82 -0.49 19.88
N VAL A 572 23.76 -1.37 19.51
CA VAL A 572 24.60 -1.19 18.30
C VAL A 572 23.88 -1.62 17.03
N ALA A 573 22.91 -2.51 17.15
CA ALA A 573 22.02 -3.01 16.10
C ALA A 573 20.67 -2.29 16.10
N GLY A 574 19.76 -2.75 15.25
CA GLY A 574 18.38 -2.28 15.15
C GLY A 574 17.74 -2.70 13.84
N GLU A 575 16.47 -2.35 13.65
CA GLU A 575 15.74 -2.56 12.40
C GLU A 575 15.30 -1.22 11.82
N HIS A 576 16.07 -0.70 10.88
CA HIS A 576 15.77 0.56 10.24
C HIS A 576 16.17 0.54 8.75
N PRO A 577 15.29 1.01 7.83
CA PRO A 577 15.52 0.90 6.39
C PRO A 577 16.61 1.84 5.86
N ASN A 578 17.13 2.75 6.68
CA ASN A 578 18.04 3.80 6.24
C ASN A 578 19.02 4.25 7.37
N PRO A 579 19.90 3.35 7.87
CA PRO A 579 20.89 3.70 8.90
C PRO A 579 21.93 4.68 8.36
N LEU A 580 22.76 5.26 9.26
CA LEU A 580 23.91 6.08 8.88
C LEU A 580 24.98 5.23 8.16
N GLN A 581 25.46 5.68 7.00
CA GLN A 581 26.49 4.99 6.20
C GLN A 581 27.77 4.74 7.02
N ARG A 582 28.25 5.76 7.73
CA ARG A 582 29.48 5.64 8.55
C ARG A 582 29.33 4.64 9.69
N TRP A 583 28.13 4.50 10.25
CA TRP A 583 27.88 3.47 11.25
C TRP A 583 27.87 2.06 10.63
N VAL A 584 27.24 1.92 9.46
CA VAL A 584 27.27 0.67 8.70
C VAL A 584 28.70 0.25 8.34
N GLU A 585 29.53 1.19 7.92
CA GLU A 585 30.96 0.95 7.65
C GLU A 585 31.73 0.58 8.92
N TYR A 586 31.43 1.24 10.03
CA TYR A 586 32.08 0.97 11.32
C TYR A 586 31.80 -0.44 11.82
N ILE A 587 30.54 -0.87 11.80
CA ILE A 587 30.15 -2.22 12.25
C ILE A 587 30.44 -3.32 11.21
N GLY A 588 30.67 -2.95 9.94
CA GLY A 588 30.96 -3.85 8.84
C GLY A 588 29.74 -4.50 8.19
N ALA A 589 28.55 -3.97 8.44
CA ALA A 589 27.33 -4.46 7.81
C ALA A 589 27.33 -4.22 6.30
N GLY A 590 26.89 -5.22 5.52
CA GLY A 590 26.67 -5.08 4.09
C GLY A 590 25.48 -4.16 3.79
N THR A 591 25.36 -3.71 2.54
CA THR A 591 24.32 -2.78 2.11
C THR A 591 22.90 -3.37 2.06
N GLN A 592 22.75 -4.69 2.23
CA GLN A 592 21.47 -5.41 2.13
C GLN A 592 21.05 -6.11 3.42
N GLU A 593 21.99 -6.62 4.22
CA GLU A 593 21.72 -7.28 5.48
C GLU A 593 22.63 -6.70 6.56
N ILE A 594 22.01 -6.04 7.52
CA ILE A 594 22.70 -5.32 8.62
C ILE A 594 23.09 -6.30 9.74
N THR A 595 22.88 -7.60 9.57
CA THR A 595 23.13 -8.65 10.56
C THR A 595 24.58 -9.09 10.66
N ASP A 596 25.39 -8.80 9.65
CA ASP A 596 26.78 -9.25 9.58
C ASP A 596 27.73 -8.18 10.16
N PHE A 597 27.89 -8.15 11.45
CA PHE A 597 28.78 -7.23 12.18
C PHE A 597 30.28 -7.62 12.02
N HIS A 598 30.73 -7.84 10.78
CA HIS A 598 32.07 -8.38 10.50
C HIS A 598 33.21 -7.59 11.12
N ASN A 599 33.08 -6.27 11.21
CA ASN A 599 34.15 -5.45 11.77
C ASN A 599 34.22 -5.53 13.30
N LEU A 600 33.11 -5.83 13.97
CA LEU A 600 33.09 -6.01 15.43
C LEU A 600 33.60 -7.40 15.82
N LEU A 601 33.67 -8.34 14.86
CA LEU A 601 34.26 -9.66 15.01
C LEU A 601 35.71 -9.63 14.52
N GLY A 602 36.56 -10.51 15.07
CA GLY A 602 37.87 -10.80 14.53
C GLY A 602 37.83 -11.46 13.14
N PRO A 603 38.93 -12.05 12.65
CA PRO A 603 38.97 -12.78 11.37
C PRO A 603 37.90 -13.88 11.27
N GLN A 604 37.62 -14.36 10.05
CA GLN A 604 36.52 -15.30 9.75
C GLN A 604 36.42 -16.57 10.63
N ASP A 605 37.53 -16.96 11.28
CA ASP A 605 37.59 -18.09 12.25
C ASP A 605 37.13 -17.72 13.66
N SER A 606 36.51 -16.56 13.85
CA SER A 606 36.13 -16.02 15.15
C SER A 606 34.77 -16.46 15.67
N LEU A 607 34.03 -17.26 14.91
CA LEU A 607 32.81 -17.95 15.34
C LEU A 607 33.00 -19.45 15.09
N GLY A 608 33.15 -20.22 16.14
CA GLY A 608 33.23 -21.68 16.09
C GLY A 608 32.33 -22.31 17.15
N VAL A 609 31.89 -23.53 16.94
CA VAL A 609 31.14 -24.29 17.95
C VAL A 609 32.14 -25.23 18.62
N VAL A 610 32.23 -25.20 19.94
CA VAL A 610 33.03 -26.12 20.76
C VAL A 610 32.14 -26.89 21.70
N GLN A 611 32.50 -28.12 21.98
CA GLN A 611 31.87 -28.93 23.03
C GLN A 611 32.48 -28.56 24.37
N THR A 612 31.64 -28.21 25.30
CA THR A 612 31.98 -27.98 26.71
C THR A 612 31.36 -29.05 27.61
N GLN A 613 31.67 -29.03 28.87
CA GLN A 613 31.06 -29.98 29.84
C GLN A 613 29.54 -29.70 30.00
N GLU A 614 29.09 -28.50 29.69
CA GLU A 614 27.67 -28.07 29.79
C GLU A 614 26.92 -28.17 28.44
N GLY A 615 27.58 -28.61 27.36
CA GLY A 615 27.02 -28.74 26.02
C GLY A 615 27.78 -27.94 24.94
N GLN A 616 27.08 -27.55 23.87
CA GLN A 616 27.68 -26.75 22.82
C GLN A 616 27.79 -25.28 23.23
N ALA A 617 28.94 -24.66 23.00
CA ALA A 617 29.17 -23.25 23.20
C ALA A 617 29.81 -22.60 21.96
N LEU A 618 29.63 -21.30 21.82
CA LEU A 618 30.21 -20.52 20.71
C LEU A 618 31.56 -19.94 21.15
N VAL A 619 32.61 -20.22 20.40
CA VAL A 619 33.83 -19.42 20.45
C VAL A 619 33.55 -18.08 19.80
N PHE A 620 33.69 -17.02 20.56
CA PHE A 620 33.36 -15.67 20.13
C PHE A 620 34.58 -14.77 20.36
N ASN A 621 35.21 -14.32 19.29
CA ASN A 621 36.38 -13.44 19.33
C ASN A 621 36.00 -12.03 18.86
N PRO A 622 35.50 -11.15 19.75
CA PRO A 622 35.22 -9.77 19.41
C PRO A 622 36.50 -8.96 19.25
N ARG A 623 36.40 -7.80 18.61
CA ARG A 623 37.45 -6.77 18.61
C ARG A 623 37.22 -5.79 19.77
N PRO A 624 37.92 -5.95 20.91
CA PRO A 624 37.61 -5.19 22.12
C PRO A 624 37.64 -3.66 21.90
N GLY A 625 38.67 -3.14 21.24
CA GLY A 625 38.79 -1.70 21.01
C GLY A 625 37.63 -1.09 20.19
N LEU A 626 37.03 -1.84 19.27
CA LEU A 626 35.85 -1.37 18.53
C LEU A 626 34.59 -1.42 19.41
N LEU A 627 34.44 -2.45 20.23
CA LEU A 627 33.32 -2.55 21.16
C LEU A 627 33.38 -1.44 22.22
N GLU A 628 34.56 -1.18 22.76
CA GLU A 628 34.80 -0.08 23.72
C GLU A 628 34.50 1.28 23.10
N ALA A 629 34.98 1.53 21.87
CA ALA A 629 34.70 2.76 21.13
C ALA A 629 33.21 2.95 20.83
N ALA A 630 32.47 1.85 20.63
CA ALA A 630 31.01 1.87 20.48
C ALA A 630 30.27 1.92 21.83
N ASN A 631 30.98 1.95 22.97
CA ASN A 631 30.42 1.87 24.31
C ASN A 631 29.56 0.60 24.54
N VAL A 632 29.95 -0.54 23.94
CA VAL A 632 29.29 -1.83 24.14
C VAL A 632 29.77 -2.41 25.46
N ARG A 633 28.87 -2.55 26.42
CA ARG A 633 29.17 -3.10 27.74
C ARG A 633 28.61 -4.50 27.94
N TYR A 634 27.52 -4.80 27.24
CA TYR A 634 26.83 -6.08 27.37
C TYR A 634 26.63 -6.72 26.00
N ILE A 635 26.89 -8.02 25.95
CA ILE A 635 26.60 -8.87 24.79
C ILE A 635 25.54 -9.89 25.24
N VAL A 636 24.43 -9.92 24.53
CA VAL A 636 23.35 -10.89 24.80
C VAL A 636 23.39 -11.96 23.73
N SER A 637 23.51 -13.22 24.12
CA SER A 637 23.56 -14.37 23.22
C SER A 637 22.57 -15.43 23.67
N MET A 638 21.95 -16.11 22.70
CA MET A 638 21.06 -17.25 22.92
C MET A 638 21.84 -18.58 23.05
N ALA A 639 23.16 -18.52 23.04
CA ALA A 639 24.03 -19.66 23.31
C ALA A 639 25.18 -19.23 24.24
N PRO A 640 25.76 -20.13 25.04
CA PRO A 640 26.93 -19.86 25.85
C PRO A 640 28.08 -19.36 24.98
N LEU A 641 28.78 -18.30 25.44
CA LEU A 641 29.95 -17.73 24.77
C LEU A 641 31.23 -18.13 25.51
N VAL A 642 32.26 -18.52 24.78
CA VAL A 642 33.60 -18.80 25.30
C VAL A 642 34.59 -17.76 24.82
N HIS A 643 35.04 -16.89 25.74
CA HIS A 643 36.09 -15.90 25.49
C HIS A 643 36.72 -15.47 26.81
N PRO A 644 38.06 -15.40 26.95
CA PRO A 644 38.73 -15.08 28.22
C PRO A 644 38.44 -13.65 28.77
N GLY A 645 38.06 -12.72 27.89
CA GLY A 645 37.72 -11.34 28.26
C GLY A 645 36.23 -11.11 28.54
N LEU A 646 35.37 -12.13 28.42
CA LEU A 646 33.95 -12.05 28.72
C LEU A 646 33.66 -12.76 30.05
N ARG A 647 32.76 -12.14 30.83
CA ARG A 647 32.25 -12.73 32.06
C ARG A 647 30.73 -12.81 31.96
N GLU A 648 30.17 -13.97 32.21
CA GLU A 648 28.73 -14.10 32.39
C GLU A 648 28.28 -13.29 33.62
N VAL A 649 27.35 -12.38 33.44
CA VAL A 649 26.82 -11.49 34.48
C VAL A 649 25.35 -11.71 34.76
N HIS A 650 24.66 -12.37 33.82
CA HIS A 650 23.26 -12.75 33.93
C HIS A 650 22.98 -13.94 33.02
N ARG A 651 22.17 -14.88 33.50
CA ARG A 651 21.65 -16.01 32.72
C ARG A 651 20.14 -15.93 32.73
N GLY A 652 19.57 -15.52 31.58
CA GLY A 652 18.13 -15.42 31.43
C GLY A 652 17.46 -16.76 31.17
N SER A 653 16.14 -16.76 31.32
CA SER A 653 15.25 -17.89 31.04
C SER A 653 14.59 -17.83 29.66
N ALA A 654 14.91 -16.81 28.83
CA ALA A 654 14.28 -16.53 27.56
C ALA A 654 14.74 -17.46 26.43
#